data_e7162ab2b392627764c28eb5f92fbb52
#
_entry.id   e7162ab2b392627764c28eb5f92fbb52
#
_cell.length_a   1.000
_cell.length_b   1.000
_cell.length_c   1.000
_cell.angle_alpha   90.00
_cell.angle_beta   90.00
_cell.angle_gamma   90.00
#
_symmetry.space_group_name_H-M   'P 1'
#
loop_
_entity.id
_entity.type
_entity.pdbx_description
1 polymer ?
#
loop_
_entity_poly.entity_id
_entity_poly.type
_entity_poly.pdbx_seq_one_letter_code
_entity_poly.pdbx_strand_id
1 'polypeptide(L)'
;MEEALLRLKMNFEGSIEWDELHKKLFATDASVYKMTPLAVAFPKNKKDLKKLIAFALKNKTSLIPRTAGTSLAGQCVGPGIVVDVSKHFTEILAFDEINRTVTVQPGVNRDALNIFLAKNGLFFGPNTSTSQYSMLGGMLGNNSSGTTSIRYGVTRDVVISVDTILSDGTEVTFAECTNQIIEEKLKLKTQEGQIYKSLIDELSASSVQKSILSDFPDASIHRRNTGYAVDTLIKQKPFNPKGEEFNIAKLLSGSEGTLAFTTSITFTVVPIPPKHSVMLALHFKSVQEAMLAVNPVMEHPLYTCELIDKTILDCTKNHSGYQKNRFFLKADPKAILLLELRNHDLTALKKDLNALEKTVSETKLSYAAIPLWGKEIDLANELRNAGLGLLGNIVGDSKAVACIEDTAVPLKKLPDYIAEFQQLMKKFKQEVVYYAHAGAGELHLRPLLNLKNKEGISDFRAITMEVAHLVKKYKGSLSGEHGDGIVRSEFIPIVVGKENYALFKRIKKLFDPNSIFNPGKIVDSFAMDQNLRTYNSDTPIHQTYFDFSADQGLLRAAEKCNGAGKCRSVELSGSMCPSFRATRDEKHNTRGRANVLREVLMENKIPNAFDSEALKEVFDLCLSCKACATECPSSVDIATYKAEFLYQYKKTHGSSIRNKLFAHVGKINQLAQPIRGLQNFLFKNILMRAILNKSLGISKKRAIPKLEKSLYKSLINNDLTSYNKSVYLYLDEFSNYNETQIGKDAVSLLEGLGYNVKFLKPTESGRTYISKGFLEEAKACADLNVELYYNIISEKIPLLGIEPSAIYTFKDEYPKLCSFPEKAKELAHFCYPIETFLAKELKKGNLRQDQFHAKSKDIKIHSHCYQKALGQPMDTFSILNLPKNYTVKLLNTGCCGMAGSFGYEKEHYEISMKVGEERLFPAIRNTPKEYIIAVNGTSCRHQIKDGTNRESQHPISILNAALVKKIAS
;
A
#
# COMPACT_ATOMS: atom_id res chain seq x y z
N MET A 1 -11.75 6.65 -34.70
CA MET A 1 -10.81 6.45 -33.60
C MET A 1 -10.61 4.97 -33.30
N GLU A 2 -11.66 4.19 -33.10
CA GLU A 2 -11.57 2.75 -32.75
C GLU A 2 -10.82 1.93 -33.81
N GLU A 3 -11.12 2.12 -35.07
CA GLU A 3 -10.36 1.48 -36.17
C GLU A 3 -8.85 1.84 -36.15
N ALA A 4 -8.53 3.09 -35.82
CA ALA A 4 -7.13 3.50 -35.71
C ALA A 4 -6.43 2.82 -34.49
N LEU A 5 -7.12 2.65 -33.39
CA LEU A 5 -6.63 1.90 -32.23
C LEU A 5 -6.44 0.41 -32.54
N LEU A 6 -7.35 -0.20 -33.29
CA LEU A 6 -7.21 -1.58 -33.75
C LEU A 6 -5.97 -1.77 -34.62
N ARG A 7 -5.73 -0.86 -35.59
CA ARG A 7 -4.51 -0.90 -36.44
C ARG A 7 -3.24 -0.71 -35.62
N LEU A 8 -3.27 0.16 -34.62
CA LEU A 8 -2.14 0.33 -33.70
C LEU A 8 -1.88 -0.94 -32.90
N LYS A 9 -2.94 -1.56 -32.32
CA LYS A 9 -2.86 -2.79 -31.53
C LYS A 9 -2.23 -3.95 -32.30
N MET A 10 -2.57 -4.12 -33.59
CA MET A 10 -2.00 -5.19 -34.45
C MET A 10 -0.48 -5.09 -34.61
N ASN A 11 0.07 -3.90 -34.53
CA ASN A 11 1.52 -3.64 -34.70
C ASN A 11 2.25 -3.35 -33.39
N PHE A 12 1.60 -3.58 -32.23
CA PHE A 12 2.12 -3.23 -30.91
C PHE A 12 2.59 -4.48 -30.17
N GLU A 13 3.83 -4.49 -29.69
CA GLU A 13 4.40 -5.65 -28.98
C GLU A 13 3.87 -5.78 -27.55
N GLY A 14 3.53 -4.68 -26.93
CA GLY A 14 2.84 -4.61 -25.65
C GLY A 14 1.35 -4.85 -25.76
N SER A 15 0.54 -4.17 -24.94
CA SER A 15 -0.93 -4.21 -25.09
C SER A 15 -1.54 -2.80 -25.07
N ILE A 16 -2.68 -2.67 -25.74
CA ILE A 16 -3.51 -1.47 -25.75
C ILE A 16 -4.94 -1.90 -25.49
N GLU A 17 -5.56 -1.28 -24.48
CA GLU A 17 -6.91 -1.61 -24.04
C GLU A 17 -7.76 -0.32 -23.98
N TRP A 18 -9.02 -0.40 -24.43
CA TRP A 18 -9.97 0.73 -24.43
C TRP A 18 -11.38 0.34 -24.03
N ASP A 19 -11.52 -0.86 -23.44
CA ASP A 19 -12.78 -1.26 -22.81
C ASP A 19 -13.07 -0.42 -21.57
N GLU A 20 -14.33 -0.44 -21.14
CA GLU A 20 -14.84 0.37 -20.05
C GLU A 20 -14.13 0.10 -18.70
N LEU A 21 -13.70 -1.16 -18.45
CA LEU A 21 -12.99 -1.52 -17.23
C LEU A 21 -11.63 -0.83 -17.16
N HIS A 22 -10.82 -0.92 -18.23
CA HIS A 22 -9.50 -0.28 -18.26
C HIS A 22 -9.62 1.25 -18.21
N LYS A 23 -10.59 1.84 -18.90
CA LYS A 23 -10.86 3.28 -18.79
C LYS A 23 -11.18 3.69 -17.35
N LYS A 24 -12.06 2.96 -16.64
CA LYS A 24 -12.40 3.23 -15.22
C LYS A 24 -11.18 3.08 -14.30
N LEU A 25 -10.37 2.04 -14.48
CA LEU A 25 -9.18 1.78 -13.68
C LEU A 25 -8.13 2.89 -13.78
N PHE A 26 -7.97 3.49 -14.96
CA PHE A 26 -6.93 4.47 -15.25
C PHE A 26 -7.44 5.92 -15.35
N ALA A 27 -8.73 6.14 -15.14
CA ALA A 27 -9.33 7.48 -15.10
C ALA A 27 -8.88 8.33 -13.90
N THR A 28 -8.28 7.71 -12.88
CA THR A 28 -7.92 8.38 -11.62
C THR A 28 -6.47 8.06 -11.22
N ASP A 29 -5.88 8.92 -10.42
CA ASP A 29 -4.66 8.68 -9.65
C ASP A 29 -4.95 8.83 -8.14
N ALA A 30 -3.99 9.27 -7.32
CA ALA A 30 -4.23 9.52 -5.90
C ALA A 30 -4.78 10.92 -5.61
N SER A 31 -5.03 11.74 -6.63
CA SER A 31 -5.64 13.07 -6.52
C SER A 31 -7.17 13.01 -6.45
N VAL A 32 -7.76 14.18 -6.37
CA VAL A 32 -9.23 14.36 -6.41
C VAL A 32 -9.82 14.32 -7.83
N TYR A 33 -9.00 14.16 -8.87
CA TYR A 33 -9.42 14.24 -10.26
C TYR A 33 -9.81 12.90 -10.87
N LYS A 34 -10.72 12.99 -11.86
CA LYS A 34 -11.14 11.87 -12.71
C LYS A 34 -11.28 12.37 -14.16
N MET A 35 -10.53 11.77 -15.06
CA MET A 35 -10.66 12.01 -16.50
C MET A 35 -10.61 10.67 -17.23
N THR A 36 -11.68 10.32 -17.95
CA THR A 36 -11.76 9.05 -18.70
C THR A 36 -10.81 9.08 -19.87
N PRO A 37 -9.79 8.20 -19.94
CA PRO A 37 -8.85 8.18 -21.04
C PRO A 37 -9.47 7.59 -22.31
N LEU A 38 -8.91 7.97 -23.46
CA LEU A 38 -9.24 7.36 -24.77
C LEU A 38 -8.91 5.86 -24.77
N ALA A 39 -7.71 5.51 -24.27
CA ALA A 39 -7.22 4.15 -24.16
C ALA A 39 -6.12 4.08 -23.09
N VAL A 40 -5.71 2.86 -22.74
CA VAL A 40 -4.57 2.58 -21.89
C VAL A 40 -3.58 1.72 -22.64
N ALA A 41 -2.32 2.16 -22.75
CA ALA A 41 -1.26 1.44 -23.42
C ALA A 41 -0.20 0.96 -22.42
N PHE A 42 0.25 -0.28 -22.60
CA PHE A 42 1.34 -0.90 -21.84
C PHE A 42 2.48 -1.23 -22.79
N PRO A 43 3.30 -0.24 -23.19
CA PRO A 43 4.39 -0.44 -24.14
C PRO A 43 5.44 -1.40 -23.59
N LYS A 44 5.98 -2.26 -24.43
CA LYS A 44 7.00 -3.24 -24.07
C LYS A 44 8.43 -2.72 -24.27
N ASN A 45 8.60 -1.80 -25.20
CA ASN A 45 9.91 -1.26 -25.58
C ASN A 45 9.80 0.14 -26.20
N LYS A 46 10.95 0.75 -26.56
CA LYS A 46 11.01 2.06 -27.20
C LYS A 46 10.29 2.11 -28.57
N LYS A 47 10.23 1.00 -29.32
CA LYS A 47 9.52 0.96 -30.61
C LYS A 47 8.02 1.19 -30.44
N ASP A 48 7.45 0.60 -29.38
CA ASP A 48 6.04 0.82 -29.03
C ASP A 48 5.78 2.27 -28.64
N LEU A 49 6.68 2.90 -27.87
CA LEU A 49 6.56 4.32 -27.52
C LEU A 49 6.59 5.22 -28.76
N LYS A 50 7.48 4.97 -29.72
CA LYS A 50 7.52 5.71 -31.00
C LYS A 50 6.22 5.56 -31.79
N LYS A 51 5.62 4.35 -31.79
CA LYS A 51 4.31 4.13 -32.45
C LYS A 51 3.19 4.93 -31.76
N LEU A 52 3.20 5.02 -30.41
CA LEU A 52 2.25 5.85 -29.67
C LEU A 52 2.42 7.34 -29.98
N ILE A 53 3.66 7.85 -30.06
CA ILE A 53 3.94 9.23 -30.44
C ILE A 53 3.44 9.53 -31.85
N ALA A 54 3.79 8.69 -32.82
CA ALA A 54 3.29 8.82 -34.21
C ALA A 54 1.76 8.75 -34.29
N PHE A 55 1.15 7.87 -33.50
CA PHE A 55 -0.31 7.78 -33.40
C PHE A 55 -0.94 9.06 -32.83
N ALA A 56 -0.34 9.61 -31.76
CA ALA A 56 -0.83 10.81 -31.11
C ALA A 56 -0.77 12.02 -32.05
N LEU A 57 0.35 12.18 -32.77
CA LEU A 57 0.51 13.21 -33.80
C LEU A 57 -0.53 13.09 -34.91
N LYS A 58 -0.67 11.89 -35.46
CA LYS A 58 -1.58 11.66 -36.62
C LYS A 58 -3.04 11.87 -36.25
N ASN A 59 -3.44 11.44 -35.03
CA ASN A 59 -4.84 11.44 -34.60
C ASN A 59 -5.19 12.65 -33.70
N LYS A 60 -4.27 13.60 -33.51
CA LYS A 60 -4.45 14.81 -32.67
C LYS A 60 -4.93 14.44 -31.27
N THR A 61 -4.31 13.44 -30.65
CA THR A 61 -4.57 13.03 -29.27
C THR A 61 -3.31 13.20 -28.42
N SER A 62 -3.42 12.95 -27.12
CA SER A 62 -2.30 13.13 -26.18
C SER A 62 -1.88 11.81 -25.51
N LEU A 63 -0.68 11.78 -24.97
CA LEU A 63 -0.08 10.70 -24.22
C LEU A 63 0.09 11.15 -22.77
N ILE A 64 -0.46 10.40 -21.83
CA ILE A 64 -0.41 10.67 -20.39
C ILE A 64 0.56 9.65 -19.78
N PRO A 65 1.82 10.00 -19.49
CA PRO A 65 2.78 9.08 -18.92
C PRO A 65 2.39 8.70 -17.49
N ARG A 66 2.51 7.40 -17.18
CA ARG A 66 2.14 6.86 -15.88
C ARG A 66 3.10 5.77 -15.43
N THR A 67 3.51 5.83 -14.19
CA THR A 67 4.23 4.76 -13.47
C THR A 67 3.33 4.19 -12.38
N ALA A 68 3.61 4.42 -11.09
CA ALA A 68 2.81 3.90 -9.98
C ALA A 68 1.41 4.53 -9.85
N GLY A 69 1.17 5.71 -10.45
CA GLY A 69 -0.10 6.43 -10.34
C GLY A 69 -0.42 6.87 -8.90
N THR A 70 0.60 7.30 -8.15
CA THR A 70 0.50 7.79 -6.76
C THR A 70 0.48 9.32 -6.67
N SER A 71 0.41 9.99 -7.79
CA SER A 71 0.33 11.44 -7.89
C SER A 71 -0.87 12.02 -7.13
N LEU A 72 -0.62 13.08 -6.35
CA LEU A 72 -1.64 13.77 -5.53
C LEU A 72 -2.22 15.02 -6.21
N ALA A 73 -1.65 15.44 -7.34
CA ALA A 73 -2.01 16.68 -8.01
C ALA A 73 -2.66 16.47 -9.39
N GLY A 74 -2.92 15.21 -9.81
CA GLY A 74 -3.57 14.93 -11.09
C GLY A 74 -2.64 14.83 -12.30
N GLN A 75 -1.34 14.59 -12.10
CA GLN A 75 -0.39 14.46 -13.21
C GLN A 75 -0.68 13.26 -14.12
N CYS A 76 -1.22 12.16 -13.56
CA CYS A 76 -1.41 10.89 -14.27
C CYS A 76 -2.83 10.70 -14.84
N VAL A 77 -3.64 11.76 -14.91
CA VAL A 77 -5.00 11.73 -15.48
C VAL A 77 -5.13 12.65 -16.68
N GLY A 78 -5.90 12.25 -17.67
CA GLY A 78 -6.11 13.03 -18.88
C GLY A 78 -6.97 12.30 -19.91
N PRO A 79 -7.51 13.02 -20.92
CA PRO A 79 -8.43 12.46 -21.90
C PRO A 79 -7.75 11.64 -23.01
N GLY A 80 -6.42 11.69 -23.12
CA GLY A 80 -5.64 10.99 -24.13
C GLY A 80 -5.39 9.51 -23.83
N ILE A 81 -4.30 8.97 -24.36
CA ILE A 81 -3.87 7.59 -24.07
C ILE A 81 -3.00 7.60 -22.81
N VAL A 82 -3.44 6.90 -21.78
CA VAL A 82 -2.58 6.67 -20.60
C VAL A 82 -1.52 5.63 -20.96
N VAL A 83 -0.24 6.01 -20.82
CA VAL A 83 0.90 5.15 -21.15
C VAL A 83 1.54 4.65 -19.86
N ASP A 84 1.15 3.44 -19.45
CA ASP A 84 1.66 2.81 -18.21
C ASP A 84 2.95 2.03 -18.49
N VAL A 85 4.07 2.55 -18.01
CA VAL A 85 5.40 1.92 -18.13
C VAL A 85 5.77 1.06 -16.91
N SER A 86 4.88 0.97 -15.91
CA SER A 86 5.16 0.24 -14.67
C SER A 86 5.23 -1.28 -14.84
N LYS A 87 4.76 -1.80 -15.98
CA LYS A 87 4.67 -3.24 -16.24
C LYS A 87 5.91 -3.81 -16.94
N HIS A 88 6.52 -3.08 -17.85
CA HIS A 88 7.57 -3.58 -18.71
C HIS A 88 8.89 -2.80 -18.65
N PHE A 89 8.89 -1.53 -18.24
CA PHE A 89 10.11 -0.74 -18.11
C PHE A 89 10.64 -0.80 -16.68
N THR A 90 11.06 -1.96 -16.21
CA THR A 90 11.38 -2.23 -14.80
C THR A 90 12.80 -2.75 -14.56
N GLU A 91 13.70 -2.59 -15.55
CA GLU A 91 15.06 -3.12 -15.49
C GLU A 91 16.06 -2.09 -14.95
N ILE A 92 17.04 -2.57 -14.16
CA ILE A 92 18.28 -1.86 -13.84
C ILE A 92 19.24 -2.17 -14.99
N LEU A 93 19.55 -1.15 -15.81
CA LEU A 93 20.25 -1.32 -17.08
C LEU A 93 21.78 -1.37 -16.90
N ALA A 94 22.31 -0.54 -15.99
CA ALA A 94 23.74 -0.47 -15.72
C ALA A 94 23.98 -0.03 -14.27
N PHE A 95 25.10 -0.45 -13.73
CA PHE A 95 25.59 -0.04 -12.42
C PHE A 95 27.11 0.10 -12.47
N ASP A 96 27.62 1.24 -12.05
CA ASP A 96 29.06 1.53 -11.93
C ASP A 96 29.36 1.86 -10.46
N GLU A 97 30.03 0.92 -9.80
CA GLU A 97 30.39 1.04 -8.39
C GLU A 97 31.45 2.11 -8.16
N ILE A 98 32.41 2.25 -9.11
CA ILE A 98 33.55 3.19 -8.98
C ILE A 98 33.01 4.62 -9.04
N ASN A 99 32.23 4.91 -10.06
CA ASN A 99 31.64 6.24 -10.28
C ASN A 99 30.35 6.45 -9.45
N ARG A 100 29.87 5.42 -8.74
CA ARG A 100 28.65 5.43 -7.93
C ARG A 100 27.45 5.90 -8.74
N THR A 101 27.24 5.30 -9.90
CA THR A 101 26.11 5.61 -10.76
C THR A 101 25.28 4.39 -11.08
N VAL A 102 23.98 4.61 -11.30
CA VAL A 102 23.05 3.55 -11.70
C VAL A 102 22.12 4.06 -12.79
N THR A 103 21.96 3.28 -13.86
CA THR A 103 21.01 3.57 -14.93
C THR A 103 19.82 2.62 -14.83
N VAL A 104 18.62 3.20 -14.80
CA VAL A 104 17.36 2.46 -14.57
C VAL A 104 16.28 2.85 -15.55
N GLN A 105 15.38 1.94 -15.82
CA GLN A 105 14.12 2.24 -16.53
C GLN A 105 13.10 2.91 -15.59
N PRO A 106 12.15 3.73 -16.11
CA PRO A 106 11.24 4.56 -15.30
C PRO A 106 10.30 3.79 -14.38
N GLY A 107 10.01 2.53 -14.66
CA GLY A 107 9.17 1.66 -13.84
C GLY A 107 9.92 0.92 -12.73
N VAL A 108 11.22 1.15 -12.55
CA VAL A 108 11.98 0.57 -11.42
C VAL A 108 11.46 1.15 -10.12
N ASN A 109 11.15 0.26 -9.16
CA ASN A 109 10.71 0.68 -7.83
C ASN A 109 11.90 1.16 -6.99
N ARG A 110 11.71 2.22 -6.19
CA ARG A 110 12.76 2.85 -5.39
C ARG A 110 13.39 1.87 -4.38
N ASP A 111 12.58 1.13 -3.62
CA ASP A 111 13.10 0.21 -2.60
C ASP A 111 13.74 -1.04 -3.24
N ALA A 112 13.23 -1.51 -4.39
CA ALA A 112 13.88 -2.56 -5.16
C ALA A 112 15.28 -2.15 -5.62
N LEU A 113 15.44 -0.91 -6.08
CA LEU A 113 16.75 -0.36 -6.40
C LEU A 113 17.66 -0.37 -5.16
N ASN A 114 17.16 0.06 -4.00
CA ASN A 114 17.99 0.11 -2.79
C ASN A 114 18.36 -1.29 -2.26
N ILE A 115 17.52 -2.29 -2.44
CA ILE A 115 17.88 -3.70 -2.14
C ILE A 115 19.03 -4.16 -3.07
N PHE A 116 19.00 -3.76 -4.34
CA PHE A 116 20.07 -4.06 -5.28
C PHE A 116 21.39 -3.36 -4.88
N LEU A 117 21.36 -2.05 -4.61
CA LEU A 117 22.53 -1.23 -4.28
C LEU A 117 23.15 -1.57 -2.92
N ALA A 118 22.34 -1.99 -1.95
CA ALA A 118 22.81 -2.32 -0.60
C ALA A 118 23.88 -3.41 -0.56
N LYS A 119 23.93 -4.30 -1.56
CA LYS A 119 24.97 -5.33 -1.69
C LYS A 119 26.38 -4.74 -1.85
N ASN A 120 26.46 -3.50 -2.36
CA ASN A 120 27.70 -2.76 -2.58
C ASN A 120 27.83 -1.59 -1.58
N GLY A 121 27.06 -1.61 -0.47
CA GLY A 121 27.13 -0.55 0.54
C GLY A 121 26.61 0.82 0.09
N LEU A 122 25.80 0.86 -0.99
CA LEU A 122 25.28 2.07 -1.60
C LEU A 122 23.75 2.14 -1.53
N PHE A 123 23.18 3.34 -1.68
CA PHE A 123 21.73 3.52 -1.80
C PHE A 123 21.39 4.81 -2.58
N PHE A 124 20.17 4.85 -3.10
CA PHE A 124 19.55 6.03 -3.71
C PHE A 124 18.94 6.90 -2.61
N GLY A 125 19.45 8.12 -2.43
CA GLY A 125 19.18 8.98 -1.29
C GLY A 125 17.75 9.52 -1.14
N PRO A 126 17.10 10.07 -2.20
CA PRO A 126 15.74 10.59 -2.11
C PRO A 126 14.74 9.51 -1.63
N ASN A 127 13.91 9.86 -0.63
CA ASN A 127 13.08 8.87 0.10
C ASN A 127 11.64 9.34 0.29
N THR A 128 10.76 8.94 -0.61
CA THR A 128 9.32 9.23 -0.50
C THR A 128 8.65 8.33 0.53
N SER A 129 7.54 8.79 1.14
CA SER A 129 6.69 7.95 2.01
C SER A 129 6.10 6.73 1.29
N THR A 130 6.07 6.78 -0.04
CA THR A 130 5.56 5.73 -0.93
C THR A 130 6.68 4.85 -1.51
N SER A 131 7.88 4.87 -0.94
CA SER A 131 9.10 4.23 -1.47
C SER A 131 8.92 2.76 -1.87
N GLN A 132 8.09 2.01 -1.13
CA GLN A 132 7.80 0.60 -1.41
C GLN A 132 7.06 0.36 -2.74
N TYR A 133 6.47 1.40 -3.34
CA TYR A 133 5.68 1.29 -4.57
C TYR A 133 5.84 2.48 -5.52
N SER A 134 6.51 3.56 -5.13
CA SER A 134 6.91 4.64 -6.03
C SER A 134 7.96 4.15 -7.03
N MET A 135 7.97 4.75 -8.21
CA MET A 135 8.85 4.37 -9.32
C MET A 135 9.67 5.56 -9.78
N LEU A 136 10.90 5.30 -10.22
CA LEU A 136 11.91 6.34 -10.46
C LEU A 136 11.54 7.31 -11.58
N GLY A 137 10.80 6.87 -12.61
CA GLY A 137 10.28 7.79 -13.63
C GLY A 137 9.24 8.78 -13.09
N GLY A 138 8.40 8.35 -12.12
CA GLY A 138 7.48 9.25 -11.41
C GLY A 138 8.22 10.18 -10.46
N MET A 139 9.26 9.68 -9.78
CA MET A 139 10.12 10.52 -8.94
C MET A 139 10.87 11.59 -9.74
N LEU A 140 11.35 11.25 -10.94
CA LEU A 140 11.91 12.26 -11.87
C LEU A 140 10.84 13.26 -12.29
N GLY A 141 9.67 12.78 -12.75
CA GLY A 141 8.60 13.64 -13.24
C GLY A 141 8.11 14.66 -12.22
N ASN A 142 8.07 14.30 -10.94
CA ASN A 142 7.65 15.17 -9.85
C ASN A 142 8.83 15.84 -9.09
N ASN A 143 10.08 15.56 -9.45
CA ASN A 143 11.24 15.94 -8.63
C ASN A 143 11.08 15.54 -7.17
N SER A 144 10.63 14.31 -6.93
CA SER A 144 10.27 13.81 -5.60
C SER A 144 11.45 13.82 -4.63
N SER A 145 11.15 13.99 -3.36
CA SER A 145 12.09 13.93 -2.26
C SER A 145 11.48 13.16 -1.06
N GLY A 146 11.59 13.64 0.16
CA GLY A 146 10.97 13.04 1.33
C GLY A 146 11.74 13.32 2.62
N THR A 147 11.57 12.47 3.63
CA THR A 147 12.05 12.70 5.00
C THR A 147 13.55 12.99 5.11
N THR A 148 14.36 12.45 4.23
CA THR A 148 15.82 12.57 4.24
C THR A 148 16.34 13.68 3.32
N SER A 149 15.47 14.52 2.75
CA SER A 149 15.86 15.57 1.79
C SER A 149 16.82 16.61 2.38
N ILE A 150 16.71 16.90 3.67
CA ILE A 150 17.65 17.80 4.38
C ILE A 150 19.08 17.25 4.39
N ARG A 151 19.29 15.98 4.07
CA ARG A 151 20.62 15.34 4.00
C ARG A 151 21.01 14.90 2.60
N TYR A 152 20.07 14.39 1.81
CA TYR A 152 20.34 13.74 0.53
C TYR A 152 19.70 14.47 -0.67
N GLY A 153 19.11 15.64 -0.44
CA GLY A 153 18.52 16.46 -1.49
C GLY A 153 17.26 15.87 -2.12
N VAL A 154 16.97 16.32 -3.33
CA VAL A 154 15.80 15.93 -4.13
C VAL A 154 16.25 15.14 -5.37
N THR A 155 15.32 14.57 -6.11
CA THR A 155 15.63 13.74 -7.30
C THR A 155 16.45 14.53 -8.34
N ARG A 156 16.17 15.83 -8.54
CA ARG A 156 16.92 16.71 -9.46
C ARG A 156 18.40 16.79 -9.11
N ASP A 157 18.75 16.78 -7.84
CA ASP A 157 20.13 16.92 -7.40
C ASP A 157 21.00 15.72 -7.80
N VAL A 158 20.41 14.53 -7.80
CA VAL A 158 21.09 13.25 -8.06
C VAL A 158 20.96 12.74 -9.50
N VAL A 159 20.19 13.42 -10.38
CA VAL A 159 20.07 13.02 -11.79
C VAL A 159 21.32 13.45 -12.58
N ILE A 160 21.91 12.51 -13.33
CA ILE A 160 23.06 12.72 -14.21
C ILE A 160 22.61 12.88 -15.65
N SER A 161 21.83 11.92 -16.15
CA SER A 161 21.32 11.94 -17.52
C SER A 161 19.95 11.30 -17.63
N VAL A 162 19.23 11.66 -18.69
CA VAL A 162 17.91 11.11 -19.01
C VAL A 162 17.85 10.79 -20.50
N ASP A 163 17.60 9.53 -20.82
CA ASP A 163 17.26 9.12 -22.18
C ASP A 163 15.78 9.36 -22.43
N THR A 164 15.47 10.01 -23.53
CA THR A 164 14.11 10.42 -23.88
C THR A 164 13.76 10.11 -25.32
N ILE A 165 12.46 10.13 -25.60
CA ILE A 165 11.93 10.26 -26.95
C ILE A 165 11.20 11.60 -27.02
N LEU A 166 11.60 12.47 -27.95
CA LEU A 166 10.97 13.77 -28.21
C LEU A 166 9.64 13.63 -28.94
N SER A 167 8.91 14.73 -29.05
CA SER A 167 7.58 14.74 -29.68
C SER A 167 7.58 14.42 -31.17
N ASP A 168 8.71 14.50 -31.86
CA ASP A 168 8.93 14.07 -33.25
C ASP A 168 9.32 12.59 -33.38
N GLY A 169 9.50 11.88 -32.26
CA GLY A 169 9.95 10.48 -32.21
C GLY A 169 11.46 10.28 -32.17
N THR A 170 12.26 11.37 -32.11
CA THR A 170 13.72 11.30 -32.04
C THR A 170 14.15 10.86 -30.62
N GLU A 171 15.08 9.92 -30.53
CA GLU A 171 15.73 9.54 -29.27
C GLU A 171 16.85 10.52 -28.96
N VAL A 172 16.86 11.08 -27.75
CA VAL A 172 17.85 12.05 -27.26
C VAL A 172 18.23 11.71 -25.84
N THR A 173 19.53 11.75 -25.57
CA THR A 173 20.09 11.71 -24.22
C THR A 173 20.42 13.12 -23.76
N PHE A 174 19.75 13.60 -22.74
CA PHE A 174 20.11 14.84 -22.06
C PHE A 174 21.03 14.52 -20.88
N ALA A 175 22.25 15.03 -20.96
CA ALA A 175 23.32 14.86 -19.98
C ALA A 175 24.11 16.16 -19.83
N GLU A 176 25.13 16.15 -19.00
CA GLU A 176 26.07 17.25 -18.83
C GLU A 176 26.79 17.55 -20.17
N CYS A 177 26.82 18.83 -20.55
CA CYS A 177 27.38 19.30 -21.79
C CYS A 177 28.45 20.37 -21.52
N THR A 178 29.68 20.09 -21.91
CA THR A 178 30.75 21.12 -21.97
C THR A 178 30.44 22.14 -23.06
N ASN A 179 31.10 23.29 -23.07
CA ASN A 179 30.91 24.29 -24.11
C ASN A 179 31.12 23.71 -25.51
N GLN A 180 32.11 22.83 -25.70
CA GLN A 180 32.35 22.15 -26.99
C GLN A 180 31.14 21.32 -27.43
N ILE A 181 30.56 20.52 -26.51
CA ILE A 181 29.37 19.71 -26.81
C ILE A 181 28.18 20.63 -27.14
N ILE A 182 28.01 21.72 -26.42
CA ILE A 182 26.98 22.73 -26.72
C ILE A 182 27.13 23.26 -28.15
N GLU A 183 28.33 23.66 -28.56
CA GLU A 183 28.58 24.12 -29.92
C GLU A 183 28.26 23.08 -31.00
N GLU A 184 28.51 21.79 -30.71
CA GLU A 184 28.13 20.69 -31.60
C GLU A 184 26.58 20.56 -31.68
N LYS A 185 25.89 20.62 -30.53
CA LYS A 185 24.42 20.55 -30.47
C LYS A 185 23.77 21.72 -31.21
N LEU A 186 24.33 22.93 -31.13
CA LEU A 186 23.83 24.12 -31.83
C LEU A 186 23.87 24.00 -33.35
N LYS A 187 24.72 23.14 -33.91
CA LYS A 187 24.84 22.89 -35.36
C LYS A 187 23.78 21.88 -35.87
N LEU A 188 23.11 21.14 -34.96
CA LEU A 188 22.13 20.15 -35.35
C LEU A 188 20.88 20.81 -35.96
N LYS A 189 20.44 20.29 -37.11
CA LYS A 189 19.16 20.70 -37.77
C LYS A 189 17.96 19.89 -37.30
N THR A 190 18.00 19.37 -36.09
CA THR A 190 16.97 18.52 -35.46
C THR A 190 16.20 19.28 -34.39
N GLN A 191 15.12 18.71 -33.88
CA GLN A 191 14.42 19.27 -32.72
C GLN A 191 15.35 19.42 -31.50
N GLU A 192 16.26 18.48 -31.29
CA GLU A 192 17.30 18.59 -30.25
C GLU A 192 18.14 19.87 -30.41
N GLY A 193 18.67 20.14 -31.62
CA GLY A 193 19.45 21.35 -31.86
C GLY A 193 18.65 22.64 -31.65
N GLN A 194 17.38 22.66 -32.04
CA GLN A 194 16.47 23.77 -31.77
C GLN A 194 16.25 23.99 -30.27
N ILE A 195 16.10 22.91 -29.49
CA ILE A 195 15.97 22.98 -28.04
C ILE A 195 17.21 23.65 -27.41
N TYR A 196 18.41 23.16 -27.71
CA TYR A 196 19.65 23.76 -27.19
C TYR A 196 19.77 25.22 -27.59
N LYS A 197 19.58 25.56 -28.88
CA LYS A 197 19.67 26.90 -29.36
C LYS A 197 18.72 27.86 -28.68
N SER A 198 17.42 27.52 -28.66
CA SER A 198 16.40 28.41 -28.10
C SER A 198 16.55 28.58 -26.58
N LEU A 199 16.90 27.52 -25.84
CA LEU A 199 17.13 27.63 -24.41
C LEU A 199 18.31 28.52 -24.08
N ILE A 200 19.42 28.39 -24.84
CA ILE A 200 20.62 29.21 -24.61
C ILE A 200 20.35 30.67 -24.98
N ASP A 201 19.73 30.93 -26.14
CA ASP A 201 19.39 32.28 -26.58
C ASP A 201 18.45 32.98 -25.56
N GLU A 202 17.36 32.32 -25.14
CA GLU A 202 16.40 32.89 -24.21
C GLU A 202 17.00 33.14 -22.81
N LEU A 203 17.69 32.15 -22.27
CA LEU A 203 18.23 32.23 -20.90
C LEU A 203 19.47 33.12 -20.80
N SER A 204 20.11 33.46 -21.93
CA SER A 204 21.20 34.46 -22.00
C SER A 204 20.70 35.90 -21.89
N ALA A 205 19.41 36.15 -22.16
CA ALA A 205 18.85 37.50 -22.10
C ALA A 205 18.81 38.02 -20.65
N SER A 206 19.47 39.16 -20.41
CA SER A 206 19.56 39.77 -19.07
C SER A 206 18.20 40.08 -18.44
N SER A 207 17.18 40.41 -19.24
CA SER A 207 15.81 40.63 -18.77
C SER A 207 15.18 39.36 -18.24
N VAL A 208 15.38 38.22 -18.91
CA VAL A 208 14.88 36.90 -18.51
C VAL A 208 15.56 36.46 -17.21
N GLN A 209 16.90 36.58 -17.13
CA GLN A 209 17.61 36.23 -15.91
C GLN A 209 17.17 37.07 -14.71
N LYS A 210 16.99 38.40 -14.89
CA LYS A 210 16.46 39.28 -13.85
C LYS A 210 15.06 38.87 -13.41
N SER A 211 14.16 38.55 -14.32
CA SER A 211 12.81 38.05 -13.99
C SER A 211 12.84 36.75 -13.18
N ILE A 212 13.67 35.79 -13.58
CA ILE A 212 13.84 34.52 -12.84
C ILE A 212 14.37 34.81 -11.43
N LEU A 213 15.44 35.61 -11.29
CA LEU A 213 16.04 35.89 -9.98
C LEU A 213 15.12 36.68 -9.04
N SER A 214 14.25 37.58 -9.57
CA SER A 214 13.34 38.37 -8.75
C SER A 214 12.10 37.64 -8.31
N ASP A 215 11.54 36.82 -9.21
CA ASP A 215 10.16 36.31 -9.04
C ASP A 215 10.09 34.85 -8.62
N PHE A 216 11.15 34.07 -8.85
CA PHE A 216 11.21 32.68 -8.38
C PHE A 216 11.26 32.58 -6.84
N PRO A 217 10.92 31.43 -6.28
CA PRO A 217 11.09 31.14 -4.86
C PRO A 217 12.51 31.39 -4.36
N ASP A 218 12.63 31.71 -3.08
CA ASP A 218 13.91 31.99 -2.43
C ASP A 218 14.93 30.85 -2.65
N ALA A 219 16.17 31.21 -2.95
CA ALA A 219 17.22 30.26 -3.27
C ALA A 219 17.59 29.33 -2.10
N SER A 220 17.26 29.69 -0.85
CA SER A 220 17.47 28.85 0.32
C SER A 220 16.50 27.66 0.41
N ILE A 221 15.42 27.69 -0.38
CA ILE A 221 14.44 26.58 -0.45
C ILE A 221 14.99 25.55 -1.42
N HIS A 222 15.52 24.43 -0.91
CA HIS A 222 16.02 23.35 -1.77
C HIS A 222 14.90 22.48 -2.33
N ARG A 223 13.74 22.36 -1.62
CA ARG A 223 12.53 21.68 -2.07
C ARG A 223 11.65 22.66 -2.85
N ARG A 224 11.97 22.84 -4.13
CA ARG A 224 11.35 23.83 -4.99
C ARG A 224 10.95 23.19 -6.32
N ASN A 225 9.66 23.12 -6.57
CA ASN A 225 9.12 22.37 -7.71
C ASN A 225 7.94 23.07 -8.41
N THR A 226 7.77 24.37 -8.24
CA THR A 226 6.74 25.15 -8.95
C THR A 226 7.20 25.47 -10.37
N GLY A 227 6.49 24.96 -11.37
CA GLY A 227 6.81 25.17 -12.79
C GLY A 227 8.09 24.47 -13.26
N TYR A 228 8.62 24.91 -14.41
CA TYR A 228 9.87 24.38 -14.95
C TYR A 228 11.11 24.97 -14.27
N ALA A 229 12.13 24.17 -14.06
CA ALA A 229 13.33 24.51 -13.30
C ALA A 229 14.34 25.38 -14.07
N VAL A 230 13.88 26.46 -14.69
CA VAL A 230 14.75 27.40 -15.44
C VAL A 230 15.72 28.14 -14.52
N ASP A 231 15.34 28.35 -13.28
CA ASP A 231 16.21 28.93 -12.23
C ASP A 231 17.41 28.02 -11.87
N THR A 232 17.29 26.71 -12.09
CA THR A 232 18.42 25.78 -11.99
C THR A 232 19.33 25.90 -13.20
N LEU A 233 18.78 26.04 -14.40
CA LEU A 233 19.56 26.17 -15.62
C LEU A 233 20.42 27.44 -15.64
N ILE A 234 19.87 28.60 -15.22
CA ILE A 234 20.65 29.87 -15.22
C ILE A 234 21.80 29.86 -14.21
N LYS A 235 21.87 28.93 -13.29
CA LYS A 235 23.02 28.73 -12.37
C LYS A 235 24.15 27.92 -12.99
N GLN A 236 23.93 27.31 -14.16
CA GLN A 236 24.87 26.48 -14.88
C GLN A 236 25.60 27.32 -15.95
N LYS A 237 26.73 26.79 -16.47
CA LYS A 237 27.37 27.33 -17.66
C LYS A 237 26.43 27.18 -18.88
N PRO A 238 26.44 28.08 -19.86
CA PRO A 238 27.33 29.27 -19.96
C PRO A 238 26.82 30.50 -19.19
N PHE A 239 25.62 30.42 -18.53
CA PHE A 239 24.98 31.60 -17.90
C PHE A 239 25.72 32.02 -16.61
N ASN A 240 26.28 31.08 -15.89
CA ASN A 240 27.11 31.30 -14.70
C ASN A 240 28.49 30.65 -14.88
N PRO A 241 29.55 31.44 -15.07
CA PRO A 241 30.90 30.89 -15.30
C PRO A 241 31.43 29.99 -14.16
N LYS A 242 30.91 30.15 -12.94
CA LYS A 242 31.27 29.35 -11.77
C LYS A 242 30.30 28.18 -11.56
N GLY A 243 29.29 28.02 -12.40
CA GLY A 243 28.30 26.96 -12.31
C GLY A 243 28.82 25.61 -12.82
N GLU A 244 28.02 24.58 -12.56
CA GLU A 244 28.19 23.26 -13.17
C GLU A 244 28.02 23.34 -14.69
N GLU A 245 28.44 22.31 -15.42
CA GLU A 245 28.19 22.22 -16.86
C GLU A 245 26.68 22.14 -17.17
N PHE A 246 26.30 22.59 -18.37
CA PHE A 246 24.90 22.68 -18.77
C PHE A 246 24.24 21.30 -18.85
N ASN A 247 23.09 21.10 -18.19
CA ASN A 247 22.40 19.83 -18.19
C ASN A 247 20.88 20.00 -18.22
N ILE A 248 20.26 19.73 -19.37
CA ILE A 248 18.82 19.80 -19.58
C ILE A 248 18.08 18.69 -18.77
N ALA A 249 18.74 17.61 -18.36
CA ALA A 249 18.13 16.59 -17.49
C ALA A 249 17.60 17.20 -16.18
N LYS A 250 18.21 18.28 -15.69
CA LYS A 250 17.73 19.02 -14.50
C LYS A 250 16.38 19.72 -14.76
N LEU A 251 16.11 20.15 -16.00
CA LEU A 251 14.81 20.72 -16.39
C LEU A 251 13.73 19.65 -16.51
N LEU A 252 14.08 18.42 -16.97
CA LEU A 252 13.15 17.31 -17.08
C LEU A 252 12.71 16.80 -15.71
N SER A 253 13.54 16.96 -14.68
CA SER A 253 13.18 16.67 -13.29
C SER A 253 12.17 17.70 -12.76
N GLY A 254 10.94 17.29 -12.55
CA GLY A 254 9.81 18.14 -12.19
C GLY A 254 8.97 18.62 -13.38
N SER A 255 9.24 18.13 -14.60
CA SER A 255 8.46 18.50 -15.80
C SER A 255 7.15 17.75 -15.96
N GLU A 256 6.83 16.81 -15.08
CA GLU A 256 5.57 16.03 -15.06
C GLU A 256 5.28 15.29 -16.37
N GLY A 257 6.34 14.93 -17.11
CA GLY A 257 6.21 14.28 -18.42
C GLY A 257 5.58 15.14 -19.51
N THR A 258 5.63 16.47 -19.37
CA THR A 258 5.07 17.42 -20.34
C THR A 258 6.04 17.77 -21.46
N LEU A 259 7.34 17.53 -21.30
CA LEU A 259 8.38 17.96 -22.24
C LEU A 259 8.88 16.83 -23.15
N ALA A 260 9.12 15.65 -22.60
CA ALA A 260 9.62 14.50 -23.34
C ALA A 260 9.18 13.19 -22.66
N PHE A 261 9.24 12.07 -23.38
CA PHE A 261 8.93 10.76 -22.82
C PHE A 261 10.21 10.06 -22.34
N THR A 262 10.38 9.90 -21.03
CA THR A 262 11.55 9.28 -20.41
C THR A 262 11.59 7.76 -20.63
N THR A 263 12.73 7.24 -21.07
CA THR A 263 12.96 5.80 -21.31
C THR A 263 13.99 5.16 -20.37
N SER A 264 14.99 5.92 -19.93
CA SER A 264 15.91 5.53 -18.86
C SER A 264 16.48 6.75 -18.16
N ILE A 265 17.02 6.57 -16.95
CA ILE A 265 17.53 7.64 -16.09
C ILE A 265 18.80 7.12 -15.43
N THR A 266 19.86 7.94 -15.45
CA THR A 266 21.09 7.69 -14.71
C THR A 266 21.14 8.59 -13.48
N PHE A 267 21.35 7.98 -12.32
CA PHE A 267 21.45 8.67 -11.03
C PHE A 267 22.79 8.45 -10.36
N THR A 268 23.23 9.44 -9.60
CA THR A 268 24.26 9.26 -8.58
C THR A 268 23.67 8.54 -7.38
N VAL A 269 24.46 7.64 -6.79
CA VAL A 269 24.12 6.93 -5.55
C VAL A 269 25.16 7.19 -4.48
N VAL A 270 24.79 7.07 -3.22
CA VAL A 270 25.61 7.46 -2.08
C VAL A 270 25.82 6.27 -1.12
N PRO A 271 26.86 6.30 -0.25
CA PRO A 271 27.04 5.29 0.78
C PRO A 271 25.83 5.17 1.69
N ILE A 272 25.55 3.95 2.17
CA ILE A 272 24.45 3.71 3.12
C ILE A 272 24.65 4.59 4.39
N PRO A 273 23.53 5.04 5.00
CA PRO A 273 23.61 5.88 6.20
C PRO A 273 24.37 5.22 7.34
N PRO A 274 24.94 6.01 8.28
CA PRO A 274 25.57 5.47 9.47
C PRO A 274 24.66 4.49 10.23
N LYS A 275 25.28 3.40 10.77
CA LYS A 275 24.54 2.27 11.36
C LYS A 275 23.86 2.59 12.69
N HIS A 276 24.44 3.50 13.48
CA HIS A 276 23.86 3.88 14.76
C HIS A 276 22.92 5.05 14.56
N SER A 277 21.70 4.94 15.05
CA SER A 277 20.68 5.98 14.98
C SER A 277 19.93 6.10 16.28
N VAL A 278 19.45 7.30 16.56
CA VAL A 278 18.51 7.64 17.62
C VAL A 278 17.47 8.61 17.06
N MET A 279 16.23 8.45 17.46
CA MET A 279 15.16 9.37 17.11
C MET A 279 14.59 10.00 18.36
N LEU A 280 14.62 11.34 18.45
CA LEU A 280 14.04 12.08 19.56
C LEU A 280 12.63 12.53 19.19
N ALA A 281 11.62 12.05 19.90
CA ALA A 281 10.20 12.40 19.70
C ALA A 281 9.81 13.53 20.67
N LEU A 282 9.59 14.73 20.15
CA LEU A 282 9.19 15.92 20.90
C LEU A 282 7.68 16.10 20.88
N HIS A 283 7.07 16.43 22.03
CA HIS A 283 5.62 16.58 22.17
C HIS A 283 5.23 18.01 22.50
N PHE A 284 4.22 18.54 21.78
CA PHE A 284 3.82 19.94 21.87
C PHE A 284 2.32 20.09 22.15
N LYS A 285 1.95 21.20 22.80
CA LYS A 285 0.58 21.59 23.10
C LYS A 285 -0.12 22.28 21.93
N SER A 286 0.66 22.72 20.92
CA SER A 286 0.15 23.35 19.71
C SER A 286 1.08 23.10 18.52
N VAL A 287 0.56 23.21 17.28
CA VAL A 287 1.38 23.18 16.05
C VAL A 287 2.34 24.37 16.04
N GLN A 288 1.92 25.54 16.55
CA GLN A 288 2.75 26.73 16.56
C GLN A 288 4.01 26.56 17.43
N GLU A 289 3.88 25.93 18.63
CA GLU A 289 5.05 25.60 19.46
C GLU A 289 6.01 24.66 18.72
N ALA A 290 5.47 23.67 17.99
CA ALA A 290 6.30 22.77 17.18
C ALA A 290 7.05 23.54 16.08
N MET A 291 6.42 24.50 15.41
CA MET A 291 7.07 25.32 14.37
C MET A 291 8.17 26.21 14.92
N LEU A 292 7.95 26.81 16.10
CA LEU A 292 8.99 27.62 16.79
C LEU A 292 10.20 26.77 17.17
N ALA A 293 10.00 25.47 17.49
CA ALA A 293 11.08 24.56 17.85
C ALA A 293 11.94 24.14 16.64
N VAL A 294 11.44 24.24 15.40
CA VAL A 294 12.13 23.74 14.19
C VAL A 294 13.47 24.46 14.00
N ASN A 295 13.51 25.79 14.07
CA ASN A 295 14.74 26.53 13.79
C ASN A 295 15.90 26.14 14.74
N PRO A 296 15.75 26.16 16.08
CA PRO A 296 16.85 25.78 16.97
C PRO A 296 17.27 24.30 16.82
N VAL A 297 16.36 23.35 16.58
CA VAL A 297 16.75 21.95 16.43
C VAL A 297 17.47 21.70 15.08
N MET A 298 17.20 22.49 14.05
CA MET A 298 17.86 22.37 12.74
C MET A 298 19.31 22.89 12.73
N GLU A 299 19.79 23.47 13.82
CA GLU A 299 21.23 23.78 14.00
C GLU A 299 22.06 22.51 14.29
N HIS A 300 21.39 21.39 14.60
CA HIS A 300 22.01 20.08 14.82
C HIS A 300 22.08 19.26 13.52
N PRO A 301 23.01 18.27 13.40
CA PRO A 301 23.20 17.47 12.20
C PRO A 301 22.10 16.40 12.00
N LEU A 302 20.86 16.82 11.90
CA LEU A 302 19.69 15.94 11.75
C LEU A 302 19.69 15.25 10.38
N TYR A 303 19.20 14.02 10.37
CA TYR A 303 18.87 13.26 9.16
C TYR A 303 17.40 13.43 8.76
N THR A 304 16.52 13.59 9.74
CA THR A 304 15.09 13.90 9.53
C THR A 304 14.58 14.85 10.62
N CYS A 305 13.61 15.72 10.24
CA CYS A 305 12.85 16.56 11.17
C CYS A 305 11.39 16.62 10.65
N GLU A 306 10.53 15.78 11.23
CA GLU A 306 9.22 15.47 10.71
C GLU A 306 8.10 15.81 11.68
N LEU A 307 7.08 16.53 11.21
CA LEU A 307 5.88 16.87 11.98
C LEU A 307 4.79 15.80 11.80
N ILE A 308 4.10 15.47 12.87
CA ILE A 308 2.82 14.73 12.85
C ILE A 308 1.85 15.45 13.79
N ASP A 309 0.67 15.79 13.31
CA ASP A 309 -0.36 16.43 14.13
C ASP A 309 -1.32 15.44 14.82
N LYS A 310 -2.17 15.98 15.66
CA LYS A 310 -3.16 15.21 16.42
C LYS A 310 -4.13 14.43 15.52
N THR A 311 -4.53 14.97 14.38
CA THR A 311 -5.52 14.33 13.49
C THR A 311 -5.01 12.98 12.99
N ILE A 312 -3.76 12.92 12.55
CA ILE A 312 -3.11 11.68 12.13
C ILE A 312 -2.96 10.73 13.32
N LEU A 313 -2.53 11.23 14.48
CA LEU A 313 -2.39 10.42 15.68
C LEU A 313 -3.73 9.82 16.12
N ASP A 314 -4.82 10.56 16.00
CA ASP A 314 -6.15 10.09 16.35
C ASP A 314 -6.66 8.99 15.38
N CYS A 315 -6.35 9.09 14.09
CA CYS A 315 -6.65 8.02 13.11
C CYS A 315 -5.99 6.66 13.47
N THR A 316 -4.96 6.64 14.30
CA THR A 316 -4.30 5.39 14.73
C THR A 316 -4.93 4.75 15.98
N LYS A 317 -5.79 5.47 16.74
CA LYS A 317 -6.36 4.97 18.01
C LYS A 317 -7.09 3.65 17.86
N ASN A 318 -7.90 3.53 16.81
CA ASN A 318 -8.73 2.36 16.54
C ASN A 318 -8.24 1.52 15.36
N HIS A 319 -7.05 1.83 14.82
CA HIS A 319 -6.50 1.09 13.69
C HIS A 319 -5.67 -0.10 14.18
N SER A 320 -6.15 -1.34 13.93
CA SER A 320 -5.53 -2.57 14.43
C SER A 320 -4.05 -2.73 14.05
N GLY A 321 -3.63 -2.24 12.89
CA GLY A 321 -2.24 -2.31 12.41
C GLY A 321 -1.31 -1.28 13.06
N TYR A 322 -1.82 -0.10 13.44
CA TYR A 322 -0.98 1.04 13.89
C TYR A 322 -1.15 1.40 15.37
N GLN A 323 -2.12 0.83 16.07
CA GLN A 323 -2.31 1.11 17.51
C GLN A 323 -1.04 0.83 18.33
N LYS A 324 -0.31 -0.24 18.02
CA LYS A 324 0.95 -0.61 18.67
C LYS A 324 2.06 0.45 18.50
N ASN A 325 2.01 1.25 17.43
CA ASN A 325 3.02 2.26 17.10
C ASN A 325 2.88 3.54 17.95
N ARG A 326 1.86 3.60 18.81
CA ARG A 326 1.59 4.73 19.73
C ARG A 326 2.39 4.69 21.04
N PHE A 327 3.24 3.69 21.26
CA PHE A 327 3.93 3.40 22.53
C PHE A 327 4.75 4.57 23.08
N PHE A 328 5.26 5.46 22.22
CA PHE A 328 6.08 6.60 22.59
C PHE A 328 5.28 7.88 22.88
N LEU A 329 3.98 7.91 22.61
CA LEU A 329 3.15 9.10 22.83
C LEU A 329 2.93 9.34 24.33
N LYS A 330 3.16 10.58 24.77
CA LYS A 330 2.88 11.04 26.14
C LYS A 330 1.70 11.98 26.15
N ALA A 331 0.73 11.74 27.03
CA ALA A 331 -0.52 12.47 27.12
C ALA A 331 -1.28 12.50 25.77
N ASP A 332 -1.85 13.65 25.36
CA ASP A 332 -2.57 13.82 24.11
C ASP A 332 -1.97 15.00 23.30
N PRO A 333 -0.80 14.80 22.66
CA PRO A 333 -0.09 15.87 21.95
C PRO A 333 -0.92 16.42 20.80
N LYS A 334 -0.89 17.76 20.64
CA LYS A 334 -1.45 18.43 19.48
C LYS A 334 -0.54 18.31 18.25
N ALA A 335 0.75 18.19 18.48
CA ALA A 335 1.76 17.94 17.48
C ALA A 335 2.97 17.21 18.10
N ILE A 336 3.68 16.43 17.29
CA ILE A 336 4.99 15.86 17.62
C ILE A 336 6.00 16.19 16.53
N LEU A 337 7.27 16.37 16.89
CA LEU A 337 8.40 16.37 15.95
C LEU A 337 9.23 15.11 16.18
N LEU A 338 9.56 14.42 15.10
CA LEU A 338 10.46 13.27 15.07
C LEU A 338 11.80 13.72 14.48
N LEU A 339 12.85 13.73 15.33
CA LEU A 339 14.20 14.22 14.99
C LEU A 339 15.15 13.03 14.98
N GLU A 340 15.76 12.72 13.83
CA GLU A 340 16.68 11.59 13.72
C GLU A 340 18.13 12.05 13.61
N LEU A 341 18.99 11.51 14.49
CA LEU A 341 20.45 11.64 14.45
C LEU A 341 21.08 10.29 14.06
N ARG A 342 22.17 10.32 13.31
CA ARG A 342 22.95 9.14 12.93
C ARG A 342 24.44 9.40 13.02
N ASN A 343 25.20 8.39 13.45
CA ASN A 343 26.65 8.43 13.49
C ASN A 343 27.25 7.03 13.30
N HIS A 344 28.51 6.97 12.84
CA HIS A 344 29.27 5.71 12.76
C HIS A 344 29.74 5.26 14.15
N ASP A 345 29.98 6.20 15.04
CA ASP A 345 30.39 5.97 16.44
C ASP A 345 29.21 6.22 17.41
N LEU A 346 28.96 5.27 18.30
CA LEU A 346 27.87 5.35 19.27
C LEU A 346 28.10 6.43 20.34
N THR A 347 29.34 6.69 20.71
CA THR A 347 29.70 7.69 21.71
C THR A 347 29.49 9.09 21.15
N ALA A 348 29.91 9.31 19.89
CA ALA A 348 29.63 10.55 19.19
C ALA A 348 28.13 10.79 19.02
N LEU A 349 27.36 9.75 18.66
CA LEU A 349 25.90 9.84 18.57
C LEU A 349 25.23 10.26 19.88
N LYS A 350 25.68 9.70 21.01
CA LYS A 350 25.18 10.10 22.35
C LYS A 350 25.53 11.54 22.69
N LYS A 351 26.72 12.01 22.29
CA LYS A 351 27.11 13.42 22.46
C LYS A 351 26.20 14.35 21.63
N ASP A 352 25.94 13.98 20.37
CA ASP A 352 25.03 14.73 19.50
C ASP A 352 23.61 14.78 20.09
N LEU A 353 23.11 13.64 20.63
CA LEU A 353 21.80 13.57 21.28
C LEU A 353 21.74 14.49 22.53
N ASN A 354 22.74 14.45 23.41
CA ASN A 354 22.77 15.29 24.60
C ASN A 354 22.79 16.78 24.24
N ALA A 355 23.50 17.15 23.17
CA ALA A 355 23.51 18.53 22.68
C ALA A 355 22.14 18.96 22.17
N LEU A 356 21.46 18.08 21.43
CA LEU A 356 20.10 18.31 20.95
C LEU A 356 19.09 18.42 22.11
N GLU A 357 19.15 17.51 23.09
CA GLU A 357 18.28 17.53 24.27
C GLU A 357 18.47 18.81 25.09
N LYS A 358 19.70 19.31 25.22
CA LYS A 358 19.99 20.59 25.85
C LYS A 358 19.31 21.74 25.10
N THR A 359 19.48 21.84 23.79
CA THR A 359 18.79 22.85 22.96
C THR A 359 17.28 22.79 23.14
N VAL A 360 16.69 21.60 23.10
CA VAL A 360 15.24 21.38 23.29
C VAL A 360 14.80 21.88 24.66
N SER A 361 15.54 21.58 25.74
CA SER A 361 15.21 22.01 27.11
C SER A 361 15.29 23.54 27.30
N GLU A 362 16.25 24.18 26.64
CA GLU A 362 16.41 25.63 26.66
C GLU A 362 15.25 26.36 25.99
N THR A 363 14.65 25.79 24.95
CA THR A 363 13.48 26.39 24.26
C THR A 363 12.21 26.42 25.13
N LYS A 364 12.05 25.49 26.09
CA LYS A 364 10.85 25.30 26.91
C LYS A 364 9.54 25.13 26.15
N LEU A 365 9.60 24.77 24.86
CA LEU A 365 8.42 24.61 23.99
C LEU A 365 7.83 23.19 24.08
N SER A 366 8.67 22.18 24.15
CA SER A 366 8.25 20.78 24.26
C SER A 366 7.99 20.39 25.72
N TYR A 367 6.86 19.70 25.98
CA TYR A 367 6.57 19.19 27.33
C TYR A 367 7.08 17.77 27.56
N ALA A 368 7.51 17.06 26.52
CA ALA A 368 8.16 15.76 26.63
C ALA A 368 9.09 15.51 25.45
N ALA A 369 10.25 14.93 25.71
CA ALA A 369 11.24 14.50 24.74
C ALA A 369 11.57 13.02 25.00
N ILE A 370 11.29 12.13 24.06
CA ILE A 370 11.42 10.68 24.23
C ILE A 370 12.42 10.14 23.20
N PRO A 371 13.60 9.66 23.63
CA PRO A 371 14.56 9.02 22.73
C PRO A 371 14.12 7.59 22.38
N LEU A 372 14.10 7.28 21.09
CA LEU A 372 13.74 5.99 20.52
C LEU A 372 14.98 5.33 19.91
N TRP A 373 15.12 4.01 20.11
CA TRP A 373 16.29 3.26 19.68
C TRP A 373 15.92 1.98 18.92
N GLY A 374 16.72 1.59 17.94
CA GLY A 374 16.58 0.34 17.21
C GLY A 374 15.17 0.17 16.62
N LYS A 375 14.47 -0.91 16.96
CA LYS A 375 13.12 -1.21 16.43
C LYS A 375 12.04 -0.17 16.75
N GLU A 376 12.24 0.63 17.78
CA GLU A 376 11.30 1.71 18.13
C GLU A 376 11.29 2.79 17.05
N ILE A 377 12.46 3.08 16.45
CA ILE A 377 12.57 4.01 15.31
C ILE A 377 11.77 3.49 14.12
N ASP A 378 11.87 2.19 13.83
CA ASP A 378 11.13 1.58 12.72
C ASP A 378 9.61 1.74 12.91
N LEU A 379 9.11 1.50 14.14
CA LEU A 379 7.70 1.64 14.47
C LEU A 379 7.22 3.10 14.38
N ALA A 380 8.02 4.05 14.82
CA ALA A 380 7.70 5.49 14.70
C ALA A 380 7.67 5.93 13.23
N ASN A 381 8.65 5.50 12.42
CA ASN A 381 8.69 5.74 10.98
C ASN A 381 7.52 5.08 10.24
N GLU A 382 7.12 3.86 10.64
CA GLU A 382 5.95 3.19 10.07
C GLU A 382 4.68 4.02 10.28
N LEU A 383 4.46 4.57 11.47
CA LEU A 383 3.34 5.46 11.77
C LEU A 383 3.41 6.73 10.92
N ARG A 384 4.58 7.39 10.88
CA ARG A 384 4.77 8.62 10.09
C ARG A 384 4.49 8.38 8.61
N ASN A 385 5.03 7.32 8.03
CA ASN A 385 4.87 7.02 6.60
C ASN A 385 3.44 6.63 6.22
N ALA A 386 2.64 6.16 7.18
CA ALA A 386 1.25 5.83 6.97
C ALA A 386 0.31 7.06 6.93
N GLY A 387 0.79 8.26 7.28
CA GLY A 387 -0.03 9.47 7.50
C GLY A 387 -1.05 9.75 6.40
N LEU A 388 -0.63 9.81 5.13
CA LEU A 388 -1.53 9.99 3.98
C LEU A 388 -2.64 8.91 3.94
N GLY A 389 -2.27 7.65 4.12
CA GLY A 389 -3.22 6.54 4.09
C GLY A 389 -4.19 6.58 5.28
N LEU A 390 -3.70 6.94 6.47
CA LEU A 390 -4.52 7.05 7.69
C LEU A 390 -5.64 8.07 7.55
N LEU A 391 -5.42 9.17 6.84
CA LEU A 391 -6.44 10.19 6.57
C LEU A 391 -7.64 9.66 5.76
N GLY A 392 -7.49 8.55 5.05
CA GLY A 392 -8.61 7.84 4.41
C GLY A 392 -9.67 7.34 5.39
N ASN A 393 -9.31 7.15 6.68
CA ASN A 393 -10.23 6.69 7.73
C ASN A 393 -11.11 7.81 8.33
N ILE A 394 -10.96 9.07 7.93
CA ILE A 394 -11.87 10.15 8.32
C ILE A 394 -13.27 9.81 7.80
N VAL A 395 -14.23 9.69 8.73
CA VAL A 395 -15.62 9.32 8.42
C VAL A 395 -16.38 10.49 7.79
N GLY A 396 -17.32 10.20 6.92
CA GLY A 396 -18.15 11.22 6.25
C GLY A 396 -17.58 11.71 4.92
N ASP A 397 -18.18 12.76 4.38
CA ASP A 397 -17.87 13.27 3.04
C ASP A 397 -16.79 14.36 3.03
N SER A 398 -16.55 15.03 4.17
CA SER A 398 -15.40 15.94 4.32
C SER A 398 -14.11 15.13 4.44
N LYS A 399 -13.14 15.41 3.56
CA LYS A 399 -11.87 14.70 3.48
C LYS A 399 -10.69 15.67 3.52
N ALA A 400 -9.55 15.20 3.96
CA ALA A 400 -8.30 15.96 3.93
C ALA A 400 -7.82 16.10 2.48
N VAL A 401 -8.07 17.25 1.87
CA VAL A 401 -7.84 17.49 0.44
C VAL A 401 -6.45 18.07 0.19
N ALA A 402 -5.76 17.51 -0.78
CA ALA A 402 -4.37 17.87 -1.14
C ALA A 402 -4.33 19.07 -2.11
N CYS A 403 -4.92 20.21 -1.78
CA CYS A 403 -4.94 21.39 -2.67
C CYS A 403 -3.76 22.35 -2.44
N ILE A 404 -3.44 22.58 -1.18
CA ILE A 404 -2.40 23.50 -0.72
C ILE A 404 -1.26 22.78 0.01
N GLU A 405 -1.28 21.49 -0.05
CA GLU A 405 -0.20 20.70 0.52
C GLU A 405 1.09 20.94 -0.23
N ASP A 406 2.23 20.68 0.44
CA ASP A 406 3.52 20.73 -0.23
C ASP A 406 4.08 22.16 -0.43
N THR A 407 3.50 23.14 0.27
CA THR A 407 4.06 24.51 0.24
C THR A 407 5.35 24.58 1.05
N ALA A 408 6.39 25.17 0.44
CA ALA A 408 7.70 25.34 1.07
C ALA A 408 8.04 26.84 1.18
N VAL A 409 8.59 27.21 2.33
CA VAL A 409 9.06 28.59 2.61
C VAL A 409 10.47 28.54 3.20
N PRO A 410 11.25 29.66 3.17
CA PRO A 410 12.53 29.70 3.89
C PRO A 410 12.35 29.26 5.34
N LEU A 411 13.19 28.34 5.81
CA LEU A 411 13.04 27.68 7.11
C LEU A 411 12.83 28.68 8.27
N LYS A 412 13.59 29.76 8.29
CA LYS A 412 13.47 30.81 9.32
C LYS A 412 12.11 31.50 9.36
N LYS A 413 11.37 31.48 8.25
CA LYS A 413 10.04 32.10 8.14
C LYS A 413 8.89 31.11 8.35
N LEU A 414 9.18 29.84 8.55
CA LEU A 414 8.16 28.80 8.68
C LEU A 414 7.16 29.07 9.83
N PRO A 415 7.58 29.51 11.03
CA PRO A 415 6.66 29.81 12.13
C PRO A 415 5.66 30.92 11.81
N ASP A 416 6.13 32.01 11.18
CA ASP A 416 5.30 33.15 10.81
C ASP A 416 4.32 32.78 9.68
N TYR A 417 4.82 32.03 8.67
CA TYR A 417 3.99 31.51 7.60
C TYR A 417 2.84 30.66 8.13
N ILE A 418 3.11 29.73 9.05
CA ILE A 418 2.08 28.87 9.63
C ILE A 418 1.11 29.66 10.53
N ALA A 419 1.58 30.68 11.26
CA ALA A 419 0.69 31.55 12.04
C ALA A 419 -0.32 32.29 11.14
N GLU A 420 0.14 32.91 10.03
CA GLU A 420 -0.74 33.59 9.08
C GLU A 420 -1.66 32.57 8.36
N PHE A 421 -1.13 31.42 7.98
CA PHE A 421 -1.93 30.34 7.38
C PHE A 421 -3.06 29.89 8.31
N GLN A 422 -2.80 29.74 9.62
CA GLN A 422 -3.85 29.39 10.60
C GLN A 422 -4.93 30.47 10.69
N GLN A 423 -4.57 31.75 10.59
CA GLN A 423 -5.54 32.84 10.54
C GLN A 423 -6.40 32.76 9.28
N LEU A 424 -5.78 32.47 8.13
CA LEU A 424 -6.49 32.26 6.87
C LEU A 424 -7.51 31.12 6.98
N MET A 425 -7.13 29.98 7.55
CA MET A 425 -8.05 28.84 7.74
C MET A 425 -9.21 29.15 8.68
N LYS A 426 -8.99 29.95 9.72
CA LYS A 426 -10.06 30.45 10.60
C LYS A 426 -11.07 31.29 9.82
N LYS A 427 -10.62 32.14 8.87
CA LYS A 427 -11.49 32.93 8.00
C LYS A 427 -12.45 32.03 7.19
N PHE A 428 -11.93 30.89 6.68
CA PHE A 428 -12.74 29.90 5.96
C PHE A 428 -13.49 28.91 6.86
N LYS A 429 -13.32 28.99 8.19
CA LYS A 429 -13.89 28.05 9.18
C LYS A 429 -13.56 26.59 8.87
N GLN A 430 -12.37 26.34 8.33
CA GLN A 430 -11.91 25.03 7.94
C GLN A 430 -10.88 24.46 8.92
N GLU A 431 -11.02 23.18 9.28
CA GLU A 431 -10.00 22.42 9.98
C GLU A 431 -8.91 21.98 9.01
N VAL A 432 -7.68 21.83 9.51
CA VAL A 432 -6.52 21.49 8.68
C VAL A 432 -5.68 20.41 9.36
N VAL A 433 -5.20 19.47 8.56
CA VAL A 433 -4.20 18.50 8.95
C VAL A 433 -2.80 19.03 8.60
N TYR A 434 -1.86 18.91 9.54
CA TYR A 434 -0.47 19.37 9.39
C TYR A 434 0.48 18.19 9.55
N TYR A 435 1.32 17.92 8.57
CA TYR A 435 2.37 16.91 8.74
C TYR A 435 3.50 17.06 7.72
N ALA A 436 4.55 16.26 7.91
CA ALA A 436 5.74 16.08 7.07
C ALA A 436 6.92 17.00 7.39
N HIS A 437 7.62 17.41 6.48
CA HIS A 437 8.99 17.81 6.30
C HIS A 437 9.34 19.16 6.93
N ALA A 438 9.04 19.35 8.22
CA ALA A 438 9.25 20.64 8.90
C ALA A 438 10.70 21.14 8.80
N GLY A 439 11.69 20.23 8.90
CA GLY A 439 13.11 20.61 8.75
C GLY A 439 13.50 21.09 7.35
N ALA A 440 12.69 20.84 6.33
CA ALA A 440 12.89 21.37 4.99
C ALA A 440 12.16 22.70 4.72
N GLY A 441 11.45 23.26 5.72
CA GLY A 441 10.59 24.41 5.54
C GLY A 441 9.30 24.11 4.75
N GLU A 442 8.93 22.83 4.63
CA GLU A 442 7.80 22.35 3.87
C GLU A 442 6.84 21.58 4.75
N LEU A 443 5.54 21.86 4.62
CA LEU A 443 4.49 21.14 5.32
C LEU A 443 3.38 20.72 4.36
N HIS A 444 2.87 19.51 4.58
CA HIS A 444 1.63 19.05 3.96
C HIS A 444 0.43 19.61 4.72
N LEU A 445 -0.19 20.61 4.14
CA LEU A 445 -1.34 21.34 4.70
C LEU A 445 -2.61 20.87 3.98
N ARG A 446 -3.54 20.22 4.71
CA ARG A 446 -4.73 19.63 4.09
C ARG A 446 -6.01 20.10 4.79
N PRO A 447 -6.76 21.04 4.22
CA PRO A 447 -8.07 21.44 4.73
C PRO A 447 -9.07 20.27 4.60
N LEU A 448 -10.02 20.19 5.54
CA LEU A 448 -11.10 19.21 5.51
C LEU A 448 -12.26 19.75 4.68
N LEU A 449 -12.35 19.34 3.42
CA LEU A 449 -13.33 19.85 2.47
C LEU A 449 -14.27 18.76 1.96
N ASN A 450 -15.54 19.13 1.77
CA ASN A 450 -16.52 18.27 1.11
C ASN A 450 -16.65 18.66 -0.37
N LEU A 451 -15.92 17.95 -1.24
CA LEU A 451 -15.96 18.21 -2.69
C LEU A 451 -17.21 17.64 -3.40
N LYS A 452 -18.18 17.08 -2.66
CA LYS A 452 -19.47 16.66 -3.21
C LYS A 452 -20.48 17.79 -3.29
N ASN A 453 -20.23 18.93 -2.63
CA ASN A 453 -21.10 20.10 -2.64
C ASN A 453 -20.41 21.36 -3.21
N LYS A 454 -21.22 22.33 -3.61
CA LYS A 454 -20.75 23.58 -4.25
C LYS A 454 -19.89 24.43 -3.31
N GLU A 455 -20.23 24.48 -2.02
CA GLU A 455 -19.52 25.27 -1.03
C GLU A 455 -18.08 24.75 -0.86
N GLY A 456 -17.91 23.44 -0.65
CA GLY A 456 -16.59 22.83 -0.51
C GLY A 456 -15.74 22.98 -1.77
N ILE A 457 -16.35 22.96 -2.98
CA ILE A 457 -15.64 23.22 -4.25
C ILE A 457 -15.22 24.69 -4.36
N SER A 458 -16.08 25.63 -3.94
CA SER A 458 -15.75 27.06 -3.89
C SER A 458 -14.59 27.30 -2.92
N ASP A 459 -14.64 26.73 -1.73
CA ASP A 459 -13.58 26.82 -0.73
C ASP A 459 -12.27 26.19 -1.22
N PHE A 460 -12.34 25.03 -1.90
CA PHE A 460 -11.19 24.36 -2.49
C PHE A 460 -10.38 25.31 -3.40
N ARG A 461 -11.06 26.08 -4.25
CA ARG A 461 -10.44 27.06 -5.14
C ARG A 461 -9.99 28.32 -4.39
N ALA A 462 -10.85 28.89 -3.56
CA ALA A 462 -10.56 30.14 -2.85
C ALA A 462 -9.38 30.00 -1.88
N ILE A 463 -9.33 28.91 -1.11
CA ILE A 463 -8.21 28.60 -0.20
C ILE A 463 -6.91 28.47 -0.98
N THR A 464 -6.92 27.74 -2.11
CA THR A 464 -5.69 27.54 -2.90
C THR A 464 -5.16 28.85 -3.46
N MET A 465 -6.06 29.74 -3.94
CA MET A 465 -5.67 31.07 -4.45
C MET A 465 -5.08 31.95 -3.34
N GLU A 466 -5.75 32.03 -2.19
CA GLU A 466 -5.26 32.85 -1.05
C GLU A 466 -3.90 32.33 -0.54
N VAL A 467 -3.71 31.00 -0.51
CA VAL A 467 -2.42 30.39 -0.13
C VAL A 467 -1.35 30.65 -1.19
N ALA A 468 -1.67 30.67 -2.48
CA ALA A 468 -0.70 31.04 -3.52
C ALA A 468 -0.18 32.49 -3.31
N HIS A 469 -1.04 33.43 -2.93
CA HIS A 469 -0.63 34.79 -2.57
C HIS A 469 0.20 34.82 -1.29
N LEU A 470 -0.17 34.04 -0.28
CA LEU A 470 0.59 33.94 0.96
C LEU A 470 2.01 33.35 0.70
N VAL A 471 2.10 32.28 -0.08
CA VAL A 471 3.38 31.69 -0.51
C VAL A 471 4.24 32.70 -1.25
N LYS A 472 3.67 33.47 -2.18
CA LYS A 472 4.39 34.57 -2.88
C LYS A 472 4.93 35.59 -1.91
N LYS A 473 4.14 36.03 -0.92
CA LYS A 473 4.56 36.97 0.14
C LYS A 473 5.84 36.49 0.86
N TYR A 474 5.91 35.18 1.14
CA TYR A 474 7.06 34.58 1.80
C TYR A 474 8.19 34.16 0.87
N LYS A 475 8.12 34.50 -0.45
CA LYS A 475 9.03 33.98 -1.49
C LYS A 475 9.15 32.45 -1.45
N GLY A 476 8.03 31.79 -1.22
CA GLY A 476 7.92 30.33 -1.13
C GLY A 476 7.68 29.65 -2.47
N SER A 477 7.69 28.32 -2.46
CA SER A 477 7.27 27.45 -3.56
C SER A 477 5.90 26.88 -3.26
N LEU A 478 4.99 26.90 -4.22
CA LEU A 478 3.64 26.36 -4.11
C LEU A 478 3.66 24.81 -4.10
N SER A 479 4.73 24.23 -4.63
CA SER A 479 5.04 22.80 -4.58
C SER A 479 6.49 22.59 -4.20
N GLY A 480 6.75 21.72 -3.21
CA GLY A 480 8.07 21.29 -2.78
C GLY A 480 8.52 19.99 -3.48
N GLU A 481 7.63 18.99 -3.53
CA GLU A 481 7.96 17.67 -4.11
C GLU A 481 6.83 17.01 -4.93
N HIS A 482 5.55 17.40 -4.71
CA HIS A 482 4.40 16.71 -5.34
C HIS A 482 4.13 17.19 -6.76
N GLY A 483 4.72 18.27 -7.20
CA GLY A 483 4.47 18.92 -8.49
C GLY A 483 3.21 19.79 -8.52
N ASP A 484 2.97 20.46 -9.63
CA ASP A 484 1.83 21.37 -9.78
C ASP A 484 0.56 20.62 -10.23
N GLY A 485 0.68 19.74 -11.21
CA GLY A 485 -0.40 18.94 -11.76
C GLY A 485 -1.56 19.77 -12.30
N ILE A 486 -2.81 19.33 -12.03
CA ILE A 486 -4.02 20.11 -12.32
C ILE A 486 -4.33 21.07 -11.16
N VAL A 487 -4.03 20.66 -9.94
CA VAL A 487 -4.48 21.34 -8.73
C VAL A 487 -3.81 22.69 -8.49
N ARG A 488 -2.55 22.87 -8.90
CA ARG A 488 -1.75 24.05 -8.61
C ARG A 488 -1.29 24.85 -9.85
N SER A 489 -1.28 24.22 -11.02
CA SER A 489 -0.74 24.86 -12.24
C SER A 489 -1.39 26.18 -12.61
N GLU A 490 -2.67 26.35 -12.33
CA GLU A 490 -3.42 27.58 -12.59
C GLU A 490 -2.85 28.79 -11.81
N PHE A 491 -2.22 28.53 -10.66
CA PHE A 491 -1.69 29.56 -9.75
C PHE A 491 -0.18 29.82 -9.94
N ILE A 492 0.48 29.09 -10.82
CA ILE A 492 1.92 29.29 -11.13
C ILE A 492 2.22 30.75 -11.48
N PRO A 493 1.42 31.47 -12.34
CA PRO A 493 1.68 32.88 -12.67
C PRO A 493 1.69 33.83 -11.45
N ILE A 494 0.96 33.48 -10.37
CA ILE A 494 0.96 34.23 -9.12
C ILE A 494 2.35 34.13 -8.45
N VAL A 495 2.88 32.90 -8.40
CA VAL A 495 4.09 32.61 -7.65
C VAL A 495 5.35 33.05 -8.40
N VAL A 496 5.49 32.70 -9.68
CA VAL A 496 6.73 32.94 -10.47
C VAL A 496 6.64 34.18 -11.37
N GLY A 497 5.51 34.87 -11.41
CA GLY A 497 5.29 36.03 -12.27
C GLY A 497 4.87 35.67 -13.71
N LYS A 498 4.22 36.63 -14.38
CA LYS A 498 3.67 36.44 -15.73
C LYS A 498 4.77 36.21 -16.80
N GLU A 499 5.90 36.90 -16.70
CA GLU A 499 7.00 36.76 -17.65
C GLU A 499 7.64 35.36 -17.61
N ASN A 500 7.90 34.84 -16.42
CA ASN A 500 8.42 33.49 -16.25
C ASN A 500 7.40 32.43 -16.69
N TYR A 501 6.12 32.64 -16.45
CA TYR A 501 5.09 31.77 -16.97
C TYR A 501 5.01 31.78 -18.51
N ALA A 502 5.19 32.95 -19.13
CA ALA A 502 5.31 33.05 -20.59
C ALA A 502 6.54 32.30 -21.12
N LEU A 503 7.67 32.35 -20.39
CA LEU A 503 8.86 31.53 -20.70
C LEU A 503 8.52 30.03 -20.64
N PHE A 504 7.78 29.58 -19.63
CA PHE A 504 7.35 28.16 -19.54
C PHE A 504 6.52 27.73 -20.76
N LYS A 505 5.60 28.57 -21.22
CA LYS A 505 4.84 28.29 -22.45
C LYS A 505 5.73 28.12 -23.67
N ARG A 506 6.75 28.99 -23.82
CA ARG A 506 7.71 28.90 -24.96
C ARG A 506 8.54 27.62 -24.85
N ILE A 507 9.00 27.23 -23.67
CA ILE A 507 9.73 25.98 -23.42
C ILE A 507 8.83 24.78 -23.78
N LYS A 508 7.58 24.75 -23.30
CA LYS A 508 6.63 23.69 -23.66
C LYS A 508 6.46 23.60 -25.19
N LYS A 509 6.25 24.73 -25.86
CA LYS A 509 6.08 24.78 -27.31
C LYS A 509 7.32 24.30 -28.07
N LEU A 510 8.50 24.55 -27.52
CA LEU A 510 9.79 24.13 -28.08
C LEU A 510 9.98 22.60 -28.03
N PHE A 511 9.67 21.99 -26.90
CA PHE A 511 9.79 20.53 -26.71
C PHE A 511 8.63 19.76 -27.33
N ASP A 512 7.44 20.34 -27.32
CA ASP A 512 6.21 19.67 -27.75
C ASP A 512 5.28 20.62 -28.52
N PRO A 513 5.64 20.95 -29.76
CA PRO A 513 4.89 21.90 -30.56
C PRO A 513 3.44 21.50 -30.84
N ASN A 514 3.11 20.20 -30.75
CA ASN A 514 1.78 19.67 -31.00
C ASN A 514 1.00 19.35 -29.71
N SER A 515 1.59 19.63 -28.53
CA SER A 515 0.99 19.41 -27.22
C SER A 515 0.49 17.96 -27.02
N ILE A 516 1.28 16.99 -27.49
CA ILE A 516 0.94 15.57 -27.35
C ILE A 516 1.34 15.00 -25.97
N PHE A 517 2.31 15.57 -25.28
CA PHE A 517 2.80 15.09 -23.99
C PHE A 517 2.07 15.78 -22.83
N ASN A 518 1.25 15.02 -22.13
CA ASN A 518 0.58 15.37 -20.87
C ASN A 518 0.02 16.81 -20.81
N PRO A 519 -0.80 17.26 -21.76
CA PRO A 519 -1.32 18.63 -21.78
C PRO A 519 -2.19 18.95 -20.57
N GLY A 520 -2.35 20.25 -20.26
CA GLY A 520 -3.17 20.73 -19.17
C GLY A 520 -2.51 20.65 -17.79
N LYS A 521 -1.16 20.54 -17.73
CA LYS A 521 -0.33 20.58 -16.53
C LYS A 521 0.82 21.57 -16.74
N ILE A 522 1.22 22.23 -15.67
CA ILE A 522 2.26 23.29 -15.65
C ILE A 522 1.86 24.52 -16.48
N VAL A 523 1.61 24.37 -17.76
CA VAL A 523 1.18 25.43 -18.66
C VAL A 523 -0.17 25.09 -19.29
N ASP A 524 -0.98 26.12 -19.54
CA ASP A 524 -2.32 25.99 -20.12
C ASP A 524 -3.14 24.89 -19.41
N SER A 525 -3.13 24.95 -18.08
CA SER A 525 -3.72 23.94 -17.20
C SER A 525 -5.24 23.87 -17.34
N PHE A 526 -5.77 22.67 -17.05
CA PHE A 526 -7.19 22.56 -16.74
C PHE A 526 -7.53 23.36 -15.49
N ALA A 527 -8.75 23.88 -15.39
CA ALA A 527 -9.21 24.56 -14.18
C ALA A 527 -9.24 23.58 -12.99
N MET A 528 -8.75 24.02 -11.82
CA MET A 528 -8.57 23.15 -10.67
C MET A 528 -9.86 22.59 -10.07
N ASP A 529 -10.98 23.25 -10.31
CA ASP A 529 -12.32 22.89 -9.82
C ASP A 529 -13.15 22.08 -10.83
N GLN A 530 -12.54 21.70 -11.98
CA GLN A 530 -13.14 20.86 -12.99
C GLN A 530 -12.60 19.41 -12.92
N ASN A 531 -13.34 18.49 -13.52
CA ASN A 531 -12.98 17.09 -13.58
C ASN A 531 -12.76 16.44 -12.19
N LEU A 532 -13.45 16.93 -11.17
CA LEU A 532 -13.41 16.36 -9.84
C LEU A 532 -14.11 14.98 -9.81
N ARG A 533 -13.51 14.03 -9.09
CA ARG A 533 -14.00 12.64 -8.98
C ARG A 533 -15.41 12.53 -8.41
N THR A 534 -15.80 13.43 -7.51
CA THR A 534 -17.04 13.38 -6.72
C THR A 534 -17.94 14.60 -6.93
N TYR A 535 -17.79 15.29 -8.07
CA TYR A 535 -18.50 16.53 -8.36
C TYR A 535 -20.03 16.37 -8.31
N ASN A 536 -20.69 17.25 -7.52
CA ASN A 536 -22.15 17.47 -7.48
C ASN A 536 -23.00 16.19 -7.37
N SER A 537 -22.60 15.26 -6.51
CA SER A 537 -23.23 13.94 -6.42
C SER A 537 -23.95 13.76 -5.08
N ASP A 538 -25.26 13.56 -5.15
CA ASP A 538 -25.96 12.89 -4.07
C ASP A 538 -25.32 11.51 -3.91
N THR A 539 -24.84 11.20 -2.72
CA THR A 539 -24.22 9.91 -2.46
C THR A 539 -25.30 8.82 -2.38
N PRO A 540 -25.42 7.93 -3.36
CA PRO A 540 -26.46 6.90 -3.33
C PRO A 540 -26.25 5.97 -2.14
N ILE A 541 -27.37 5.59 -1.49
CA ILE A 541 -27.39 4.63 -0.40
C ILE A 541 -27.77 3.26 -0.98
N HIS A 542 -26.85 2.30 -0.87
CA HIS A 542 -27.07 0.94 -1.30
C HIS A 542 -27.40 0.06 -0.09
N GLN A 543 -28.48 -0.72 -0.19
CA GLN A 543 -28.78 -1.73 0.80
C GLN A 543 -27.76 -2.87 0.72
N THR A 544 -27.13 -3.17 1.85
CA THR A 544 -26.12 -4.22 1.98
C THR A 544 -26.53 -5.24 3.03
N TYR A 545 -26.00 -6.45 2.92
CA TYR A 545 -26.23 -7.51 3.87
C TYR A 545 -25.26 -7.42 5.06
N PHE A 546 -24.00 -7.07 4.79
CA PHE A 546 -23.07 -6.66 5.83
C PHE A 546 -23.40 -5.26 6.34
N ASP A 547 -23.16 -5.02 7.62
CA ASP A 547 -23.25 -3.69 8.23
C ASP A 547 -22.01 -2.85 7.88
N PHE A 548 -22.24 -1.74 7.15
CA PHE A 548 -21.25 -0.71 6.84
C PHE A 548 -21.61 0.65 7.49
N SER A 549 -22.43 0.64 8.53
CA SER A 549 -22.90 1.88 9.21
C SER A 549 -21.74 2.70 9.78
N ALA A 550 -20.67 2.04 10.26
CA ALA A 550 -19.47 2.71 10.76
C ALA A 550 -18.78 3.61 9.71
N ASP A 551 -18.93 3.27 8.42
CA ASP A 551 -18.42 4.06 7.29
C ASP A 551 -19.57 4.84 6.58
N GLN A 552 -20.78 4.86 7.13
CA GLN A 552 -21.97 5.48 6.54
C GLN A 552 -22.34 4.87 5.16
N GLY A 553 -22.13 3.57 4.99
CA GLY A 553 -22.46 2.78 3.82
C GLY A 553 -21.26 2.29 3.01
N LEU A 554 -21.52 1.28 2.16
CA LEU A 554 -20.47 0.60 1.37
C LEU A 554 -19.74 1.53 0.40
N LEU A 555 -20.44 2.50 -0.21
CA LEU A 555 -19.81 3.44 -1.12
C LEU A 555 -18.74 4.26 -0.38
N ARG A 556 -19.06 4.83 0.79
CA ARG A 556 -18.09 5.58 1.59
C ARG A 556 -16.98 4.68 2.13
N ALA A 557 -17.27 3.42 2.44
CA ALA A 557 -16.25 2.43 2.78
C ALA A 557 -15.25 2.21 1.63
N ALA A 558 -15.70 2.19 0.37
CA ALA A 558 -14.84 2.11 -0.81
C ALA A 558 -14.07 3.43 -1.06
N GLU A 559 -14.68 4.59 -0.77
CA GLU A 559 -14.06 5.92 -0.87
C GLU A 559 -12.91 6.15 0.14
N LYS A 560 -12.78 5.31 1.17
CA LYS A 560 -11.58 5.32 2.04
C LYS A 560 -10.30 5.11 1.26
N CYS A 561 -10.36 4.45 0.10
CA CYS A 561 -9.22 4.32 -0.79
C CYS A 561 -8.84 5.67 -1.40
N ASN A 562 -7.81 6.30 -0.86
CA ASN A 562 -7.26 7.57 -1.36
C ASN A 562 -6.21 7.42 -2.46
N GLY A 563 -6.05 6.23 -3.04
CA GLY A 563 -5.13 6.00 -4.15
C GLY A 563 -3.65 5.87 -3.80
N ALA A 564 -3.26 5.97 -2.52
CA ALA A 564 -1.85 5.94 -2.08
C ALA A 564 -1.02 4.75 -2.60
N GLY A 565 -1.66 3.60 -2.86
CA GLY A 565 -1.05 2.54 -3.66
C GLY A 565 -0.24 1.49 -2.88
N LYS A 566 -0.29 1.41 -1.53
CA LYS A 566 0.42 0.37 -0.75
C LYS A 566 0.12 -1.06 -1.24
N CYS A 567 -1.06 -1.29 -1.82
CA CYS A 567 -1.45 -2.56 -2.44
C CYS A 567 -0.67 -2.91 -3.72
N ARG A 568 0.16 -2.02 -4.23
CA ARG A 568 1.08 -2.25 -5.36
C ARG A 568 2.50 -2.60 -4.92
N SER A 569 2.77 -2.67 -3.62
CA SER A 569 4.08 -3.08 -3.11
C SER A 569 4.45 -4.46 -3.63
N VAL A 570 5.63 -4.56 -4.19
CA VAL A 570 6.20 -5.80 -4.74
C VAL A 570 7.35 -6.33 -3.89
N GLU A 571 7.68 -5.58 -2.84
CA GLU A 571 8.77 -5.86 -1.95
C GLU A 571 8.53 -7.08 -1.05
N LEU A 572 9.59 -7.55 -0.41
CA LEU A 572 9.65 -8.78 0.38
C LEU A 572 8.84 -8.76 1.68
N SER A 573 8.16 -7.65 2.02
CA SER A 573 7.35 -7.52 3.23
C SER A 573 5.85 -7.54 2.95
N GLY A 574 5.05 -7.91 3.95
CA GLY A 574 3.59 -7.93 3.87
C GLY A 574 3.00 -9.06 3.03
N SER A 575 1.68 -9.13 3.04
CA SER A 575 0.90 -10.14 2.29
C SER A 575 -0.19 -9.52 1.41
N MET A 576 -0.29 -8.19 1.37
CA MET A 576 -1.37 -7.48 0.66
C MET A 576 -1.32 -7.71 -0.85
N CYS A 577 -2.50 -7.97 -1.43
CA CYS A 577 -2.74 -8.18 -2.86
C CYS A 577 -1.84 -9.23 -3.54
N PRO A 578 -1.91 -10.52 -3.13
CA PRO A 578 -1.14 -11.58 -3.78
C PRO A 578 -1.40 -11.70 -5.29
N SER A 579 -2.64 -11.45 -5.73
CA SER A 579 -3.01 -11.46 -7.15
C SER A 579 -2.30 -10.36 -7.95
N PHE A 580 -2.16 -9.14 -7.43
CA PHE A 580 -1.38 -8.10 -8.08
C PHE A 580 0.10 -8.49 -8.19
N ARG A 581 0.68 -9.05 -7.13
CA ARG A 581 2.07 -9.51 -7.13
C ARG A 581 2.32 -10.54 -8.22
N ALA A 582 1.35 -11.45 -8.44
CA ALA A 582 1.43 -12.49 -9.46
C ALA A 582 1.20 -11.98 -10.89
N THR A 583 0.40 -10.92 -11.10
CA THR A 583 -0.05 -10.49 -12.44
C THR A 583 0.50 -9.14 -12.89
N ARG A 584 0.90 -8.29 -11.93
CA ARG A 584 1.29 -6.88 -12.18
C ARG A 584 0.20 -6.07 -12.88
N ASP A 585 -1.06 -6.44 -12.70
CA ASP A 585 -2.21 -5.79 -13.32
C ASP A 585 -3.00 -4.97 -12.28
N GLU A 586 -3.29 -3.69 -12.60
CA GLU A 586 -3.99 -2.76 -11.72
C GLU A 586 -5.36 -3.28 -11.25
N LYS A 587 -6.07 -4.02 -12.08
CA LYS A 587 -7.38 -4.61 -11.72
C LYS A 587 -7.32 -5.63 -10.58
N HIS A 588 -6.13 -6.14 -10.27
CA HIS A 588 -5.95 -7.19 -9.26
C HIS A 588 -5.43 -6.68 -7.91
N ASN A 589 -5.36 -5.36 -7.70
CA ASN A 589 -5.00 -4.78 -6.41
C ASN A 589 -6.21 -4.16 -5.69
N THR A 590 -6.02 -3.78 -4.41
CA THR A 590 -7.07 -3.16 -3.59
C THR A 590 -7.55 -1.83 -4.18
N ARG A 591 -6.63 -0.99 -4.67
CA ARG A 591 -6.93 0.31 -5.26
C ARG A 591 -7.82 0.18 -6.49
N GLY A 592 -7.45 -0.69 -7.42
CA GLY A 592 -8.22 -0.94 -8.63
C GLY A 592 -9.63 -1.45 -8.32
N ARG A 593 -9.75 -2.42 -7.40
CA ARG A 593 -11.04 -2.95 -6.95
C ARG A 593 -11.92 -1.91 -6.27
N ALA A 594 -11.36 -1.12 -5.37
CA ALA A 594 -12.09 -0.04 -4.70
C ALA A 594 -12.52 1.05 -5.69
N ASN A 595 -11.68 1.36 -6.67
CA ASN A 595 -11.95 2.32 -7.74
C ASN A 595 -13.17 1.88 -8.57
N VAL A 596 -13.14 0.66 -9.10
CA VAL A 596 -14.24 0.14 -9.93
C VAL A 596 -15.52 0.01 -9.10
N LEU A 597 -15.44 -0.46 -7.84
CA LEU A 597 -16.61 -0.55 -6.95
C LEU A 597 -17.25 0.83 -6.74
N ARG A 598 -16.44 1.84 -6.42
CA ARG A 598 -16.93 3.21 -6.25
C ARG A 598 -17.61 3.73 -7.51
N GLU A 599 -16.98 3.58 -8.68
CA GLU A 599 -17.52 4.07 -9.95
C GLU A 599 -18.86 3.39 -10.27
N VAL A 600 -18.94 2.08 -10.10
CA VAL A 600 -20.17 1.32 -10.36
C VAL A 600 -21.27 1.71 -9.40
N LEU A 601 -20.98 1.86 -8.11
CA LEU A 601 -21.98 2.27 -7.11
C LEU A 601 -22.44 3.73 -7.30
N MET A 602 -21.63 4.61 -7.86
CA MET A 602 -22.00 6.00 -8.17
C MET A 602 -22.87 6.12 -9.43
N GLU A 603 -22.72 5.25 -10.39
CA GLU A 603 -23.44 5.34 -11.68
C GLU A 603 -24.95 5.09 -11.54
N ASN A 604 -25.39 4.38 -10.55
CA ASN A 604 -26.80 4.08 -10.14
C ASN A 604 -27.83 4.01 -11.30
N LYS A 605 -27.43 3.47 -12.45
CA LYS A 605 -28.27 3.46 -13.68
C LYS A 605 -29.18 2.23 -13.80
N ILE A 606 -29.01 1.24 -12.94
CA ILE A 606 -29.72 -0.05 -12.94
C ILE A 606 -30.28 -0.37 -11.55
N PRO A 607 -31.38 -1.12 -11.43
CA PRO A 607 -32.02 -1.43 -10.14
C PRO A 607 -31.07 -2.08 -9.13
N ASN A 608 -30.13 -2.96 -9.61
CA ASN A 608 -29.08 -3.55 -8.80
C ASN A 608 -27.72 -3.04 -9.27
N ALA A 609 -27.17 -2.06 -8.60
CA ALA A 609 -25.85 -1.49 -8.93
C ALA A 609 -24.70 -2.51 -8.87
N PHE A 610 -24.89 -3.64 -8.20
CA PHE A 610 -23.90 -4.75 -8.15
C PHE A 610 -23.98 -5.70 -9.37
N ASP A 611 -24.97 -5.54 -10.23
CA ASP A 611 -25.04 -6.30 -11.48
C ASP A 611 -24.07 -5.72 -12.52
N SER A 612 -22.80 -6.06 -12.38
CA SER A 612 -21.70 -5.50 -13.14
C SER A 612 -20.63 -6.54 -13.44
N GLU A 613 -20.41 -6.83 -14.73
CA GLU A 613 -19.32 -7.70 -15.19
C GLU A 613 -17.93 -7.10 -14.84
N ALA A 614 -17.80 -5.77 -14.83
CA ALA A 614 -16.57 -5.11 -14.41
C ALA A 614 -16.21 -5.41 -12.96
N LEU A 615 -17.21 -5.40 -12.06
CA LEU A 615 -17.02 -5.81 -10.67
C LEU A 615 -16.66 -7.29 -10.56
N LYS A 616 -17.33 -8.15 -11.31
CA LYS A 616 -17.03 -9.58 -11.36
C LYS A 616 -15.59 -9.84 -11.77
N GLU A 617 -15.12 -9.18 -12.83
CA GLU A 617 -13.74 -9.32 -13.31
C GLU A 617 -12.71 -8.86 -12.27
N VAL A 618 -12.86 -7.68 -11.66
CA VAL A 618 -11.87 -7.17 -10.71
C VAL A 618 -11.86 -7.97 -9.40
N PHE A 619 -12.99 -8.53 -8.98
CA PHE A 619 -13.09 -9.34 -7.77
C PHE A 619 -12.70 -10.80 -7.98
N ASP A 620 -12.70 -11.31 -9.21
CA ASP A 620 -12.46 -12.72 -9.51
C ASP A 620 -11.16 -13.23 -8.88
N LEU A 621 -10.03 -12.59 -9.13
CA LEU A 621 -8.73 -12.99 -8.59
C LEU A 621 -8.45 -12.46 -7.16
N CYS A 622 -9.45 -11.94 -6.43
CA CYS A 622 -9.26 -11.61 -5.04
C CYS A 622 -9.30 -12.87 -4.15
N LEU A 623 -8.20 -13.15 -3.45
CA LEU A 623 -8.05 -14.32 -2.58
C LEU A 623 -8.73 -14.16 -1.21
N SER A 624 -9.38 -13.04 -0.92
CA SER A 624 -10.04 -12.74 0.37
C SER A 624 -9.14 -12.97 1.59
N CYS A 625 -7.86 -12.66 1.48
CA CYS A 625 -6.83 -12.91 2.49
C CYS A 625 -6.86 -11.95 3.69
N LYS A 626 -7.76 -10.96 3.71
CA LYS A 626 -7.94 -9.92 4.75
C LYS A 626 -6.74 -8.97 4.96
N ALA A 627 -5.62 -9.15 4.29
CA ALA A 627 -4.45 -8.28 4.46
C ALA A 627 -4.78 -6.80 4.20
N CYS A 628 -5.69 -6.49 3.28
CA CYS A 628 -6.11 -5.12 3.01
C CYS A 628 -6.89 -4.46 4.17
N ALA A 629 -7.50 -5.22 5.07
CA ALA A 629 -8.19 -4.66 6.24
C ALA A 629 -7.21 -4.08 7.28
N THR A 630 -5.97 -4.58 7.33
CA THR A 630 -4.99 -4.24 8.37
C THR A 630 -3.68 -3.67 7.85
N GLU A 631 -3.17 -4.16 6.71
CA GLU A 631 -1.94 -3.63 6.09
C GLU A 631 -2.19 -2.33 5.31
N CYS A 632 -3.44 -2.12 4.80
CA CYS A 632 -3.80 -0.85 4.16
C CYS A 632 -4.02 0.22 5.24
N PRO A 633 -3.30 1.35 5.19
CA PRO A 633 -3.49 2.41 6.17
C PRO A 633 -4.92 2.99 6.19
N SER A 634 -5.61 2.94 5.04
CA SER A 634 -7.02 3.38 4.90
C SER A 634 -8.03 2.27 5.22
N SER A 635 -7.62 1.12 5.73
CA SER A 635 -8.49 -0.01 6.14
C SER A 635 -9.54 -0.42 5.09
N VAL A 636 -9.16 -0.49 3.81
CA VAL A 636 -10.07 -0.84 2.71
C VAL A 636 -10.26 -2.36 2.65
N ASP A 637 -11.36 -2.88 3.25
CA ASP A 637 -11.61 -4.33 3.38
C ASP A 637 -12.27 -4.95 2.13
N ILE A 638 -11.47 -5.08 1.07
CA ILE A 638 -11.92 -5.69 -0.20
C ILE A 638 -12.49 -7.11 0.00
N ALA A 639 -12.04 -7.85 1.00
CA ALA A 639 -12.54 -9.21 1.24
C ALA A 639 -14.03 -9.21 1.62
N THR A 640 -14.44 -8.28 2.48
CA THR A 640 -15.85 -8.07 2.85
C THR A 640 -16.64 -7.49 1.68
N TYR A 641 -16.08 -6.52 0.93
CA TYR A 641 -16.75 -5.94 -0.24
C TYR A 641 -16.98 -6.99 -1.34
N LYS A 642 -16.03 -7.90 -1.57
CA LYS A 642 -16.19 -9.04 -2.49
C LYS A 642 -17.32 -9.96 -2.04
N ALA A 643 -17.42 -10.28 -0.76
CA ALA A 643 -18.47 -11.15 -0.25
C ALA A 643 -19.86 -10.52 -0.43
N GLU A 644 -20.00 -9.23 -0.16
CA GLU A 644 -21.21 -8.45 -0.43
C GLU A 644 -21.54 -8.44 -1.93
N PHE A 645 -20.57 -8.11 -2.79
CA PHE A 645 -20.74 -8.15 -4.24
C PHE A 645 -21.25 -9.51 -4.72
N LEU A 646 -20.63 -10.61 -4.29
CA LEU A 646 -21.01 -11.97 -4.70
C LEU A 646 -22.44 -12.30 -4.29
N TYR A 647 -22.87 -11.85 -3.11
CA TYR A 647 -24.25 -12.02 -2.64
C TYR A 647 -25.24 -11.27 -3.55
N GLN A 648 -24.99 -10.00 -3.79
CA GLN A 648 -25.87 -9.15 -4.61
C GLN A 648 -25.90 -9.61 -6.09
N TYR A 649 -24.75 -9.96 -6.66
CA TYR A 649 -24.64 -10.48 -8.02
C TYR A 649 -25.38 -11.81 -8.19
N LYS A 650 -25.29 -12.68 -7.17
CA LYS A 650 -26.00 -13.98 -7.14
C LYS A 650 -27.51 -13.81 -7.17
N LYS A 651 -28.09 -12.77 -6.57
CA LYS A 651 -29.55 -12.50 -6.63
C LYS A 651 -30.05 -12.39 -8.05
N THR A 652 -29.25 -11.79 -8.96
CA THR A 652 -29.62 -11.62 -10.37
C THR A 652 -29.26 -12.87 -11.21
N HIS A 653 -28.05 -13.42 -11.03
CA HIS A 653 -27.48 -14.45 -11.91
C HIS A 653 -27.53 -15.89 -11.34
N GLY A 654 -28.01 -16.06 -10.10
CA GLY A 654 -27.94 -17.36 -9.44
C GLY A 654 -26.52 -17.77 -9.07
N SER A 655 -26.31 -19.05 -8.78
CA SER A 655 -25.02 -19.61 -8.38
C SER A 655 -24.76 -20.94 -9.07
N SER A 656 -23.53 -21.17 -9.53
CA SER A 656 -23.10 -22.42 -10.14
C SER A 656 -23.17 -23.59 -9.15
N ILE A 657 -23.36 -24.83 -9.67
CA ILE A 657 -23.31 -26.04 -8.85
C ILE A 657 -22.00 -26.14 -8.07
N ARG A 658 -20.86 -25.82 -8.69
CA ARG A 658 -19.55 -25.79 -8.04
C ARG A 658 -19.55 -24.85 -6.82
N ASN A 659 -20.04 -23.62 -6.98
CA ASN A 659 -20.08 -22.65 -5.89
C ASN A 659 -20.99 -23.13 -4.75
N LYS A 660 -22.13 -23.74 -5.05
CA LYS A 660 -23.03 -24.35 -4.05
C LYS A 660 -22.31 -25.48 -3.29
N LEU A 661 -21.61 -26.38 -3.99
CA LEU A 661 -20.86 -27.48 -3.35
C LEU A 661 -19.78 -26.97 -2.41
N PHE A 662 -18.98 -25.98 -2.83
CA PHE A 662 -17.95 -25.41 -1.97
C PHE A 662 -18.54 -24.62 -0.79
N ALA A 663 -19.63 -23.89 -0.99
CA ALA A 663 -20.31 -23.16 0.08
C ALA A 663 -20.85 -24.11 1.18
N HIS A 664 -21.49 -25.21 0.77
CA HIS A 664 -22.12 -26.18 1.67
C HIS A 664 -21.24 -27.39 2.04
N VAL A 665 -19.89 -27.25 1.91
CA VAL A 665 -18.96 -28.39 2.11
C VAL A 665 -19.09 -29.01 3.50
N GLY A 666 -19.37 -28.24 4.55
CA GLY A 666 -19.56 -28.72 5.91
C GLY A 666 -20.80 -29.65 5.99
N LYS A 667 -21.94 -29.19 5.47
CA LYS A 667 -23.18 -30.00 5.40
C LYS A 667 -23.00 -31.25 4.55
N ILE A 668 -22.32 -31.12 3.39
CA ILE A 668 -22.02 -32.25 2.49
C ILE A 668 -21.16 -33.28 3.21
N ASN A 669 -20.09 -32.85 3.89
CA ASN A 669 -19.22 -33.74 4.66
C ASN A 669 -19.98 -34.43 5.80
N GLN A 670 -20.90 -33.73 6.45
CA GLN A 670 -21.76 -34.30 7.49
C GLN A 670 -22.70 -35.40 6.94
N LEU A 671 -23.39 -35.11 5.82
CA LEU A 671 -24.31 -36.04 5.16
C LEU A 671 -23.59 -37.25 4.57
N ALA A 672 -22.37 -37.07 4.09
CA ALA A 672 -21.56 -38.13 3.46
C ALA A 672 -20.86 -39.04 4.48
N GLN A 673 -20.96 -38.79 5.80
CA GLN A 673 -20.34 -39.64 6.84
C GLN A 673 -20.65 -41.13 6.72
N PRO A 674 -21.93 -41.57 6.47
CA PRO A 674 -22.25 -42.98 6.31
C PRO A 674 -21.55 -43.65 5.12
N ILE A 675 -21.34 -42.91 4.02
CA ILE A 675 -20.74 -43.40 2.77
C ILE A 675 -19.30 -42.98 2.58
N ARG A 676 -18.58 -42.47 3.63
CA ARG A 676 -17.22 -41.90 3.52
C ARG A 676 -16.21 -42.86 2.86
N GLY A 677 -16.35 -44.18 3.08
CA GLY A 677 -15.51 -45.18 2.44
C GLY A 677 -15.62 -45.18 0.93
N LEU A 678 -16.83 -45.14 0.42
CA LEU A 678 -17.15 -45.09 -1.03
C LEU A 678 -16.68 -43.75 -1.60
N GLN A 679 -16.98 -42.64 -0.93
CA GLN A 679 -16.54 -41.30 -1.37
C GLN A 679 -15.01 -41.23 -1.50
N ASN A 680 -14.27 -41.68 -0.50
CA ASN A 680 -12.82 -41.70 -0.51
C ASN A 680 -12.23 -42.62 -1.60
N PHE A 681 -12.89 -43.78 -1.85
CA PHE A 681 -12.51 -44.68 -2.94
C PHE A 681 -12.68 -43.99 -4.32
N LEU A 682 -13.82 -43.32 -4.56
CA LEU A 682 -14.07 -42.57 -5.80
C LEU A 682 -13.06 -41.44 -6.00
N PHE A 683 -12.72 -40.69 -4.94
CA PHE A 683 -11.75 -39.59 -5.04
C PHE A 683 -10.30 -40.06 -5.17
N LYS A 684 -9.95 -41.28 -4.75
CA LYS A 684 -8.63 -41.90 -4.97
C LYS A 684 -8.48 -42.40 -6.41
N ASN A 685 -9.57 -42.87 -7.03
CA ASN A 685 -9.51 -43.36 -8.41
C ASN A 685 -9.22 -42.21 -9.37
N ILE A 686 -8.14 -42.32 -10.14
CA ILE A 686 -7.63 -41.26 -11.05
C ILE A 686 -8.66 -40.94 -12.14
N LEU A 687 -9.34 -41.94 -12.72
CA LEU A 687 -10.32 -41.75 -13.77
C LEU A 687 -11.58 -41.06 -13.22
N MET A 688 -12.13 -41.54 -12.11
CA MET A 688 -13.32 -40.94 -11.48
C MET A 688 -13.03 -39.51 -11.04
N ARG A 689 -11.89 -39.28 -10.45
CA ARG A 689 -11.43 -37.92 -10.05
C ARG A 689 -11.31 -37.02 -11.28
N ALA A 690 -10.76 -37.51 -12.39
CA ALA A 690 -10.64 -36.73 -13.63
C ALA A 690 -12.01 -36.32 -14.21
N ILE A 691 -12.99 -37.24 -14.17
CA ILE A 691 -14.38 -36.98 -14.60
C ILE A 691 -15.03 -35.95 -13.69
N LEU A 692 -14.97 -36.14 -12.36
CA LEU A 692 -15.52 -35.21 -11.37
C LEU A 692 -14.88 -33.82 -11.46
N ASN A 693 -13.56 -33.77 -11.57
CA ASN A 693 -12.87 -32.50 -11.69
C ASN A 693 -13.27 -31.76 -12.97
N LYS A 694 -13.43 -32.50 -14.10
CA LYS A 694 -13.87 -31.91 -15.35
C LYS A 694 -15.30 -31.37 -15.28
N SER A 695 -16.25 -32.15 -14.72
CA SER A 695 -17.66 -31.76 -14.59
C SER A 695 -17.89 -30.60 -13.63
N LEU A 696 -17.11 -30.53 -12.56
CA LEU A 696 -17.19 -29.45 -11.55
C LEU A 696 -16.25 -28.26 -11.85
N GLY A 697 -15.47 -28.28 -12.94
CA GLY A 697 -14.50 -27.22 -13.21
C GLY A 697 -13.38 -27.13 -12.16
N ILE A 698 -12.98 -28.25 -11.56
CA ILE A 698 -11.86 -28.36 -10.63
C ILE A 698 -10.59 -28.71 -11.42
N SER A 699 -9.45 -28.18 -11.02
CA SER A 699 -8.16 -28.48 -11.63
C SER A 699 -7.82 -29.97 -11.51
N LYS A 700 -7.40 -30.59 -12.60
CA LYS A 700 -6.93 -31.99 -12.62
C LYS A 700 -5.70 -32.22 -11.76
N LYS A 701 -4.93 -31.15 -11.49
CA LYS A 701 -3.72 -31.15 -10.68
C LYS A 701 -4.00 -31.09 -9.17
N ARG A 702 -5.28 -31.00 -8.75
CA ARG A 702 -5.69 -30.93 -7.33
C ARG A 702 -6.29 -32.23 -6.84
N ALA A 703 -5.91 -32.63 -5.67
CA ALA A 703 -6.53 -33.74 -4.93
C ALA A 703 -7.62 -33.21 -3.98
N ILE A 704 -8.82 -33.78 -4.04
CA ILE A 704 -9.88 -33.43 -3.10
C ILE A 704 -9.53 -34.01 -1.73
N PRO A 705 -9.69 -33.24 -0.62
CA PRO A 705 -9.38 -33.69 0.72
C PRO A 705 -10.16 -34.96 1.10
N LYS A 706 -9.53 -35.85 1.84
CA LYS A 706 -10.12 -37.08 2.32
C LYS A 706 -11.17 -36.75 3.39
N LEU A 707 -12.33 -37.47 3.35
CA LEU A 707 -13.35 -37.42 4.39
C LEU A 707 -12.99 -38.43 5.51
N GLU A 708 -12.83 -37.93 6.74
CA GLU A 708 -12.50 -38.73 7.90
C GLU A 708 -13.75 -38.98 8.79
N LYS A 709 -13.66 -39.85 9.76
CA LYS A 709 -14.71 -40.03 10.77
C LYS A 709 -14.83 -38.77 11.61
N SER A 710 -16.05 -38.26 11.84
CA SER A 710 -16.28 -37.06 12.64
C SER A 710 -15.49 -37.07 13.95
N LEU A 711 -14.70 -36.02 14.19
CA LEU A 711 -13.95 -35.84 15.42
C LEU A 711 -14.86 -35.78 16.64
N TYR A 712 -15.96 -35.01 16.54
CA TYR A 712 -16.98 -34.93 17.61
C TYR A 712 -17.48 -36.32 18.06
N LYS A 713 -17.83 -37.20 17.11
CA LYS A 713 -18.28 -38.57 17.42
C LYS A 713 -17.18 -39.46 18.04
N SER A 714 -15.91 -39.07 17.87
CA SER A 714 -14.79 -39.78 18.49
C SER A 714 -14.44 -39.27 19.88
N LEU A 715 -14.89 -38.06 20.24
CA LEU A 715 -14.55 -37.41 21.51
C LEU A 715 -15.70 -37.47 22.54
N ILE A 716 -16.97 -37.54 22.10
CA ILE A 716 -18.13 -37.42 23.00
C ILE A 716 -18.23 -38.56 24.03
N ASN A 717 -17.55 -39.70 23.78
CA ASN A 717 -17.60 -40.87 24.68
C ASN A 717 -16.32 -40.98 25.56
N ASN A 718 -15.45 -39.97 25.56
CA ASN A 718 -14.29 -40.01 26.44
C ASN A 718 -14.66 -39.44 27.81
N ASP A 719 -14.28 -40.16 28.88
CA ASP A 719 -14.39 -39.67 30.26
C ASP A 719 -13.54 -38.39 30.39
N LEU A 720 -14.20 -37.28 30.72
CA LEU A 720 -13.54 -36.00 30.86
C LEU A 720 -12.79 -35.95 32.20
N THR A 721 -11.49 -35.76 32.17
CA THR A 721 -10.69 -35.47 33.36
C THR A 721 -11.13 -34.15 33.98
N SER A 722 -11.40 -34.13 35.29
CA SER A 722 -11.82 -32.93 36.00
C SER A 722 -10.61 -32.09 36.37
N TYR A 723 -10.36 -30.99 35.63
CA TYR A 723 -9.36 -30.00 35.95
C TYR A 723 -10.03 -28.66 36.37
N ASN A 724 -9.31 -27.84 37.13
CA ASN A 724 -9.83 -26.56 37.63
C ASN A 724 -9.96 -25.47 36.54
N LYS A 725 -9.27 -25.63 35.43
CA LYS A 725 -9.34 -24.72 34.29
C LYS A 725 -10.09 -25.36 33.14
N SER A 726 -11.01 -24.64 32.53
CA SER A 726 -11.80 -25.13 31.39
C SER A 726 -11.63 -24.28 30.19
N VAL A 727 -11.70 -24.86 29.00
CA VAL A 727 -11.76 -24.18 27.71
C VAL A 727 -12.81 -24.85 26.83
N TYR A 728 -13.45 -24.08 25.94
CA TYR A 728 -14.25 -24.66 24.86
C TYR A 728 -13.40 -24.77 23.60
N LEU A 729 -13.44 -25.92 22.93
CA LEU A 729 -12.81 -26.13 21.62
C LEU A 729 -13.90 -26.09 20.54
N TYR A 730 -13.80 -25.14 19.62
CA TYR A 730 -14.67 -25.04 18.46
C TYR A 730 -14.26 -26.05 17.40
N LEU A 731 -15.16 -26.99 17.08
CA LEU A 731 -14.94 -28.01 16.07
C LEU A 731 -15.50 -27.52 14.72
N ASP A 732 -14.69 -26.83 13.96
CA ASP A 732 -15.05 -26.30 12.65
C ASP A 732 -15.23 -27.41 11.59
N GLU A 733 -15.78 -27.05 10.44
CA GLU A 733 -16.08 -27.93 9.33
C GLU A 733 -14.87 -28.69 8.75
N PHE A 734 -13.65 -28.18 8.92
CA PHE A 734 -12.41 -28.81 8.41
C PHE A 734 -11.80 -29.73 9.49
N SER A 735 -11.61 -29.24 10.69
CA SER A 735 -11.04 -30.03 11.80
C SER A 735 -11.95 -31.19 12.21
N ASN A 736 -13.28 -31.06 12.05
CA ASN A 736 -14.23 -32.12 12.40
C ASN A 736 -14.32 -33.24 11.36
N TYR A 737 -14.01 -32.99 10.08
CA TYR A 737 -14.28 -33.96 9.02
C TYR A 737 -13.06 -34.30 8.11
N ASN A 738 -12.05 -33.47 8.04
CA ASN A 738 -10.95 -33.65 7.08
C ASN A 738 -9.58 -33.82 7.75
N GLU A 739 -9.34 -33.16 8.89
CA GLU A 739 -8.05 -33.16 9.59
C GLU A 739 -8.25 -33.52 11.08
N THR A 740 -8.96 -34.60 11.34
CA THR A 740 -9.43 -34.97 12.70
C THR A 740 -8.28 -35.31 13.66
N GLN A 741 -7.12 -35.73 13.15
CA GLN A 741 -5.94 -35.98 13.97
C GLN A 741 -5.44 -34.70 14.67
N ILE A 742 -5.47 -33.54 13.99
CA ILE A 742 -5.08 -32.25 14.60
C ILE A 742 -5.97 -31.91 15.77
N GLY A 743 -7.29 -32.18 15.64
CA GLY A 743 -8.24 -31.99 16.73
C GLY A 743 -7.97 -32.88 17.92
N LYS A 744 -7.62 -34.15 17.69
CA LYS A 744 -7.21 -35.09 18.77
C LYS A 744 -5.94 -34.62 19.47
N ASP A 745 -4.95 -34.14 18.68
CA ASP A 745 -3.71 -33.57 19.21
C ASP A 745 -3.98 -32.32 20.06
N ALA A 746 -4.94 -31.48 19.65
CA ALA A 746 -5.35 -30.29 20.40
C ALA A 746 -5.97 -30.67 21.76
N VAL A 747 -6.89 -31.63 21.77
CA VAL A 747 -7.46 -32.12 23.01
C VAL A 747 -6.40 -32.74 23.93
N SER A 748 -5.58 -33.65 23.40
CA SER A 748 -4.48 -34.30 24.16
C SER A 748 -3.49 -33.30 24.74
N LEU A 749 -3.12 -32.24 23.95
CA LEU A 749 -2.22 -31.19 24.43
C LEU A 749 -2.85 -30.39 25.58
N LEU A 750 -4.09 -29.93 25.41
CA LEU A 750 -4.78 -29.10 26.40
C LEU A 750 -5.02 -29.87 27.70
N GLU A 751 -5.48 -31.13 27.62
CA GLU A 751 -5.64 -32.00 28.78
C GLU A 751 -4.30 -32.25 29.48
N GLY A 752 -3.24 -32.56 28.72
CA GLY A 752 -1.91 -32.75 29.27
C GLY A 752 -1.30 -31.50 29.91
N LEU A 753 -1.81 -30.32 29.56
CA LEU A 753 -1.49 -29.04 30.19
C LEU A 753 -2.44 -28.70 31.37
N GLY A 754 -3.39 -29.56 31.70
CA GLY A 754 -4.29 -29.41 32.85
C GLY A 754 -5.55 -28.59 32.58
N TYR A 755 -6.04 -28.60 31.34
CA TYR A 755 -7.30 -27.94 30.95
C TYR A 755 -8.40 -29.01 30.74
N ASN A 756 -9.59 -28.74 31.26
CA ASN A 756 -10.78 -29.47 30.91
C ASN A 756 -11.34 -28.98 29.59
N VAL A 757 -11.24 -29.80 28.54
CA VAL A 757 -11.64 -29.44 27.18
C VAL A 757 -13.13 -29.76 26.98
N LYS A 758 -13.93 -28.72 26.79
CA LYS A 758 -15.37 -28.83 26.54
C LYS A 758 -15.66 -28.56 25.07
N PHE A 759 -16.67 -29.17 24.52
CA PHE A 759 -17.16 -28.91 23.17
C PHE A 759 -18.67 -29.03 23.10
N LEU A 760 -19.27 -28.19 22.23
CA LEU A 760 -20.68 -28.31 21.87
C LEU A 760 -20.80 -29.15 20.58
N LYS A 761 -22.05 -29.52 20.25
CA LYS A 761 -22.32 -30.11 18.94
C LYS A 761 -21.77 -29.20 17.84
N PRO A 762 -21.01 -29.74 16.86
CA PRO A 762 -20.40 -28.96 15.83
C PRO A 762 -21.40 -28.14 15.03
N THR A 763 -21.05 -26.87 14.80
CA THR A 763 -21.73 -25.93 13.94
C THR A 763 -20.77 -25.45 12.85
N GLU A 764 -21.29 -24.96 11.74
CA GLU A 764 -20.44 -24.38 10.69
C GLU A 764 -20.03 -22.97 11.09
N SER A 765 -18.80 -22.59 10.72
CA SER A 765 -18.26 -21.24 10.99
C SER A 765 -18.88 -20.16 10.11
N GLY A 766 -19.57 -20.53 9.04
CA GLY A 766 -20.03 -19.62 8.00
C GLY A 766 -18.95 -19.18 7.03
N ARG A 767 -17.67 -19.54 7.24
CA ARG A 767 -16.55 -19.09 6.41
C ARG A 767 -16.69 -19.49 4.93
N THR A 768 -17.12 -20.69 4.68
CA THR A 768 -17.32 -21.22 3.32
C THR A 768 -18.46 -20.50 2.60
N TYR A 769 -19.54 -20.18 3.31
CA TYR A 769 -20.67 -19.40 2.83
C TYR A 769 -20.25 -17.96 2.45
N ILE A 770 -19.54 -17.26 3.35
CA ILE A 770 -19.02 -15.90 3.10
C ILE A 770 -18.15 -15.89 1.84
N SER A 771 -17.26 -16.87 1.68
CA SER A 771 -16.32 -16.91 0.54
C SER A 771 -17.00 -17.04 -0.82
N LYS A 772 -18.24 -17.53 -0.86
CA LYS A 772 -19.06 -17.76 -2.08
C LYS A 772 -20.30 -16.87 -2.15
N GLY A 773 -20.44 -15.86 -1.27
CA GLY A 773 -21.56 -14.92 -1.27
C GLY A 773 -22.91 -15.52 -0.87
N PHE A 774 -22.91 -16.54 -0.01
CA PHE A 774 -24.12 -17.11 0.62
C PHE A 774 -24.30 -16.46 2.00
N LEU A 775 -24.61 -15.15 2.01
CA LEU A 775 -24.60 -14.37 3.25
C LEU A 775 -25.79 -14.66 4.16
N GLU A 776 -26.92 -15.15 3.65
CA GLU A 776 -28.07 -15.57 4.46
C GLU A 776 -27.69 -16.78 5.30
N GLU A 777 -27.07 -17.78 4.70
CA GLU A 777 -26.59 -18.97 5.38
C GLU A 777 -25.45 -18.64 6.35
N ALA A 778 -24.57 -17.71 5.96
CA ALA A 778 -23.50 -17.24 6.84
C ALA A 778 -24.03 -16.50 8.07
N LYS A 779 -25.05 -15.66 7.90
CA LYS A 779 -25.74 -14.97 9.00
C LYS A 779 -26.42 -15.98 9.96
N ALA A 780 -27.14 -16.97 9.41
CA ALA A 780 -27.73 -18.01 10.22
C ALA A 780 -26.70 -18.79 11.05
N CYS A 781 -25.49 -19.04 10.47
CA CYS A 781 -24.37 -19.63 11.23
C CYS A 781 -23.87 -18.67 12.32
N ALA A 782 -23.74 -17.39 12.03
CA ALA A 782 -23.28 -16.39 12.99
C ALA A 782 -24.28 -16.25 14.16
N ASP A 783 -25.56 -16.12 13.86
CA ASP A 783 -26.64 -16.02 14.87
C ASP A 783 -26.63 -17.24 15.78
N LEU A 784 -26.64 -18.45 15.21
CA LEU A 784 -26.60 -19.71 15.98
C LEU A 784 -25.34 -19.80 16.87
N ASN A 785 -24.18 -19.48 16.33
CA ASN A 785 -22.92 -19.54 17.09
C ASN A 785 -22.89 -18.50 18.22
N VAL A 786 -23.38 -17.29 17.98
CA VAL A 786 -23.48 -16.27 19.03
C VAL A 786 -24.42 -16.70 20.13
N GLU A 787 -25.61 -17.24 19.80
CA GLU A 787 -26.56 -17.73 20.78
C GLU A 787 -26.00 -18.90 21.63
N LEU A 788 -25.31 -19.85 20.98
CA LEU A 788 -24.75 -21.02 21.67
C LEU A 788 -23.60 -20.64 22.62
N TYR A 789 -22.75 -19.69 22.25
CA TYR A 789 -21.50 -19.43 22.96
C TYR A 789 -21.54 -18.21 23.88
N TYR A 790 -22.41 -17.22 23.64
CA TYR A 790 -22.41 -15.93 24.34
C TYR A 790 -22.48 -16.06 25.90
N ASN A 791 -23.38 -16.92 26.42
CA ASN A 791 -23.60 -17.06 27.87
C ASN A 791 -22.59 -18.01 28.55
N ILE A 792 -21.79 -18.75 27.79
CA ILE A 792 -20.88 -19.77 28.35
C ILE A 792 -19.41 -19.44 28.20
N ILE A 793 -19.07 -18.54 27.28
CA ILE A 793 -17.72 -18.12 27.01
C ILE A 793 -17.39 -16.83 27.76
N SER A 794 -16.22 -16.81 28.37
CA SER A 794 -15.70 -15.66 29.16
C SER A 794 -14.17 -15.66 29.16
N GLU A 795 -13.57 -14.66 29.82
CA GLU A 795 -12.13 -14.64 30.01
C GLU A 795 -11.60 -15.91 30.73
N LYS A 796 -12.36 -16.46 31.66
CA LYS A 796 -12.00 -17.67 32.42
C LYS A 796 -12.21 -18.95 31.61
N ILE A 797 -13.17 -18.96 30.69
CA ILE A 797 -13.54 -20.13 29.88
C ILE A 797 -13.61 -19.68 28.41
N PRO A 798 -12.45 -19.49 27.72
CA PRO A 798 -12.42 -19.00 26.37
C PRO A 798 -12.83 -20.04 25.32
N LEU A 799 -13.22 -19.57 24.14
CA LEU A 799 -13.44 -20.38 22.94
C LEU A 799 -12.16 -20.45 22.09
N LEU A 800 -11.68 -21.65 21.84
CA LEU A 800 -10.47 -21.91 21.07
C LEU A 800 -10.82 -22.52 19.72
N GLY A 801 -10.14 -22.09 18.65
CA GLY A 801 -10.28 -22.68 17.31
C GLY A 801 -8.96 -23.18 16.77
N ILE A 802 -9.01 -24.21 15.92
CA ILE A 802 -7.83 -24.83 15.28
C ILE A 802 -7.58 -24.16 13.92
N GLU A 803 -8.59 -24.07 13.07
CA GLU A 803 -8.47 -23.44 11.76
C GLU A 803 -8.59 -21.91 11.87
N PRO A 804 -7.54 -21.14 11.52
CA PRO A 804 -7.57 -19.69 11.70
C PRO A 804 -8.72 -19.01 10.95
N SER A 805 -9.04 -19.46 9.74
CA SER A 805 -10.12 -18.84 8.95
C SER A 805 -11.51 -19.02 9.58
N ALA A 806 -11.73 -20.10 10.33
CA ALA A 806 -12.97 -20.36 11.04
C ALA A 806 -13.10 -19.55 12.34
N ILE A 807 -12.08 -19.58 13.19
CA ILE A 807 -12.17 -18.88 14.49
C ILE A 807 -12.11 -17.34 14.34
N TYR A 808 -11.37 -16.82 13.35
CA TYR A 808 -11.36 -15.38 13.11
C TYR A 808 -12.67 -14.84 12.52
N THR A 809 -13.56 -15.69 11.98
CA THR A 809 -14.91 -15.27 11.56
C THR A 809 -15.71 -14.71 12.75
N PHE A 810 -15.54 -15.27 13.96
CA PHE A 810 -16.14 -14.74 15.19
C PHE A 810 -15.68 -13.33 15.53
N LYS A 811 -14.43 -12.97 15.16
CA LYS A 811 -13.82 -11.68 15.48
C LYS A 811 -14.12 -10.59 14.45
N ASP A 812 -14.18 -10.94 13.18
CA ASP A 812 -14.22 -9.96 12.08
C ASP A 812 -15.58 -9.89 11.41
N GLU A 813 -16.12 -11.03 10.94
CA GLU A 813 -17.34 -11.00 10.14
C GLU A 813 -18.62 -11.05 11.00
N TYR A 814 -18.67 -11.79 12.11
CA TYR A 814 -19.88 -11.89 12.93
C TYR A 814 -20.38 -10.55 13.45
N PRO A 815 -19.53 -9.65 13.98
CA PRO A 815 -19.98 -8.33 14.43
C PRO A 815 -20.65 -7.47 13.35
N LYS A 816 -20.35 -7.76 12.07
CA LYS A 816 -20.88 -7.03 10.91
C LYS A 816 -22.05 -7.74 10.22
N LEU A 817 -22.35 -8.99 10.62
CA LEU A 817 -23.25 -9.87 9.87
C LEU A 817 -24.43 -10.36 10.69
N CYS A 818 -24.22 -10.70 11.99
CA CYS A 818 -25.24 -11.33 12.82
C CYS A 818 -26.34 -10.35 13.29
N SER A 819 -27.46 -10.92 13.76
CA SER A 819 -28.60 -10.16 14.30
C SER A 819 -28.30 -9.52 15.65
N PHE A 820 -27.20 -9.92 16.32
CA PHE A 820 -26.81 -9.49 17.66
C PHE A 820 -25.37 -8.93 17.67
N PRO A 821 -25.08 -7.79 16.98
CA PRO A 821 -23.73 -7.32 16.77
C PRO A 821 -22.97 -7.03 18.06
N GLU A 822 -23.62 -6.50 19.10
CA GLU A 822 -22.97 -6.20 20.37
C GLU A 822 -22.57 -7.49 21.12
N LYS A 823 -23.44 -8.50 21.15
CA LYS A 823 -23.10 -9.81 21.72
C LYS A 823 -21.94 -10.47 20.95
N ALA A 824 -21.92 -10.32 19.61
CA ALA A 824 -20.83 -10.84 18.79
C ALA A 824 -19.51 -10.12 19.07
N LYS A 825 -19.53 -8.79 19.29
CA LYS A 825 -18.33 -8.01 19.68
C LYS A 825 -17.79 -8.45 21.03
N GLU A 826 -18.67 -8.62 22.02
CA GLU A 826 -18.27 -9.10 23.36
C GLU A 826 -17.68 -10.51 23.29
N LEU A 827 -18.37 -11.44 22.63
CA LEU A 827 -17.91 -12.82 22.43
C LEU A 827 -16.53 -12.87 21.74
N ALA A 828 -16.32 -12.01 20.73
CA ALA A 828 -15.09 -11.94 19.96
C ALA A 828 -13.83 -11.68 20.83
N HIS A 829 -13.98 -11.01 21.98
CA HIS A 829 -12.87 -10.79 22.91
C HIS A 829 -12.32 -12.07 23.53
N PHE A 830 -13.12 -13.11 23.62
CA PHE A 830 -12.78 -14.39 24.28
C PHE A 830 -12.62 -15.55 23.28
N CYS A 831 -12.68 -15.27 21.96
CA CYS A 831 -12.43 -16.25 20.90
C CYS A 831 -10.97 -16.16 20.43
N TYR A 832 -10.22 -17.25 20.47
CA TYR A 832 -8.80 -17.28 20.12
C TYR A 832 -8.44 -18.46 19.22
N PRO A 833 -7.52 -18.30 18.24
CA PRO A 833 -6.73 -19.43 17.79
C PRO A 833 -6.03 -20.08 18.99
N ILE A 834 -5.93 -21.40 18.98
CA ILE A 834 -5.32 -22.14 20.10
C ILE A 834 -3.88 -21.69 20.37
N GLU A 835 -3.11 -21.31 19.35
CA GLU A 835 -1.75 -20.79 19.48
C GLU A 835 -1.72 -19.46 20.25
N THR A 836 -2.69 -18.56 19.98
CA THR A 836 -2.80 -17.27 20.67
C THR A 836 -3.16 -17.48 22.14
N PHE A 837 -4.05 -18.43 22.45
CA PHE A 837 -4.38 -18.80 23.83
C PHE A 837 -3.14 -19.33 24.56
N LEU A 838 -2.42 -20.29 23.99
CA LEU A 838 -1.20 -20.85 24.59
C LEU A 838 -0.10 -19.78 24.78
N ALA A 839 0.04 -18.85 23.84
CA ALA A 839 0.99 -17.73 23.98
C ALA A 839 0.60 -16.79 25.14
N LYS A 840 -0.70 -16.57 25.39
CA LYS A 840 -1.18 -15.84 26.57
C LYS A 840 -0.87 -16.59 27.87
N GLU A 841 -1.11 -17.90 27.90
CA GLU A 841 -0.81 -18.74 29.06
C GLU A 841 0.71 -18.83 29.32
N LEU A 842 1.54 -18.80 28.30
CA LEU A 842 2.99 -18.68 28.42
C LEU A 842 3.40 -17.36 29.10
N LYS A 843 2.82 -16.24 28.70
CA LYS A 843 3.06 -14.94 29.33
C LYS A 843 2.61 -14.87 30.79
N LYS A 844 1.54 -15.62 31.15
CA LYS A 844 1.06 -15.74 32.53
C LYS A 844 1.86 -16.75 33.38
N GLY A 845 2.86 -17.44 32.79
CA GLY A 845 3.64 -18.48 33.47
C GLY A 845 2.93 -19.83 33.66
N ASN A 846 1.73 -20.02 33.12
CA ASN A 846 0.99 -21.26 33.17
C ASN A 846 1.51 -22.33 32.21
N LEU A 847 2.23 -21.92 31.15
CA LEU A 847 2.90 -22.79 30.21
C LEU A 847 4.41 -22.67 30.44
N ARG A 848 5.10 -23.80 30.73
CA ARG A 848 6.50 -23.81 31.12
C ARG A 848 7.30 -24.81 30.30
N GLN A 849 8.61 -24.58 30.21
CA GLN A 849 9.58 -25.38 29.44
C GLN A 849 9.69 -26.82 29.96
N ASP A 850 9.59 -27.02 31.27
CA ASP A 850 9.68 -28.33 31.95
C ASP A 850 8.53 -29.31 31.63
N GLN A 851 7.44 -28.78 31.03
CA GLN A 851 6.34 -29.60 30.55
C GLN A 851 6.64 -30.34 29.24
N PHE A 852 7.77 -29.98 28.58
CA PHE A 852 8.15 -30.53 27.27
C PHE A 852 9.51 -31.24 27.32
N HIS A 853 9.70 -32.27 26.48
CA HIS A 853 10.97 -32.96 26.38
C HIS A 853 12.06 -32.10 25.73
N ALA A 854 13.34 -32.40 26.01
CA ALA A 854 14.49 -31.66 25.56
C ALA A 854 15.08 -32.17 24.22
N LYS A 855 14.32 -32.91 23.39
CA LYS A 855 14.80 -33.37 22.07
C LYS A 855 14.98 -32.17 21.14
N SER A 856 16.11 -32.13 20.42
CA SER A 856 16.37 -31.05 19.43
C SER A 856 15.43 -31.16 18.23
N LYS A 857 14.89 -30.03 17.77
CA LYS A 857 14.09 -29.91 16.53
C LYS A 857 14.32 -28.54 15.87
N ASP A 858 14.54 -28.56 14.57
CA ASP A 858 14.60 -27.36 13.75
C ASP A 858 13.25 -27.15 13.04
N ILE A 859 12.64 -25.97 13.23
CA ILE A 859 11.28 -25.69 12.79
C ILE A 859 11.24 -24.39 12.01
N LYS A 860 10.59 -24.41 10.84
CA LYS A 860 10.26 -23.21 10.07
C LYS A 860 8.77 -23.03 10.00
N ILE A 861 8.30 -21.82 10.35
CA ILE A 861 6.87 -21.48 10.43
C ILE A 861 6.42 -20.70 9.19
N HIS A 862 5.35 -21.16 8.55
CA HIS A 862 4.53 -20.37 7.63
C HIS A 862 3.18 -20.07 8.28
N SER A 863 2.91 -18.80 8.59
CA SER A 863 1.66 -18.37 9.21
C SER A 863 0.54 -18.19 8.20
N HIS A 864 -0.68 -18.55 8.57
CA HIS A 864 -1.89 -18.37 7.77
C HIS A 864 -2.20 -16.88 7.52
N CYS A 865 -2.82 -16.54 6.37
CA CYS A 865 -3.13 -15.16 6.00
C CYS A 865 -4.01 -14.44 7.03
N TYR A 866 -5.03 -15.12 7.58
CA TYR A 866 -5.89 -14.56 8.62
C TYR A 866 -5.15 -14.32 9.93
N GLN A 867 -4.20 -15.18 10.30
CA GLN A 867 -3.34 -14.94 11.47
C GLN A 867 -2.44 -13.72 11.27
N LYS A 868 -1.92 -13.51 10.03
CA LYS A 868 -1.14 -12.31 9.70
C LYS A 868 -1.98 -11.04 9.73
N ALA A 869 -3.21 -11.12 9.25
CA ALA A 869 -4.11 -9.98 9.15
C ALA A 869 -4.82 -9.64 10.47
N LEU A 870 -5.36 -10.62 11.18
CA LEU A 870 -6.26 -10.42 12.31
C LEU A 870 -5.68 -10.88 13.67
N GLY A 871 -4.48 -11.46 13.66
CA GLY A 871 -3.79 -11.99 14.83
C GLY A 871 -2.31 -11.63 14.87
N GLN A 872 -1.52 -12.48 15.53
CA GLN A 872 -0.10 -12.29 15.72
C GLN A 872 0.69 -13.56 15.34
N PRO A 873 1.46 -13.57 14.24
CA PRO A 873 2.33 -14.70 13.90
C PRO A 873 3.34 -15.08 14.98
N MET A 874 3.75 -14.11 15.80
CA MET A 874 4.68 -14.32 16.91
C MET A 874 4.11 -15.21 18.03
N ASP A 875 2.78 -15.35 18.12
CA ASP A 875 2.16 -16.28 19.08
C ASP A 875 2.59 -17.72 18.78
N THR A 876 2.51 -18.12 17.49
CA THR A 876 2.96 -19.46 17.06
C THR A 876 4.47 -19.66 17.26
N PHE A 877 5.27 -18.61 16.98
CA PHE A 877 6.70 -18.66 17.24
C PHE A 877 6.98 -18.88 18.73
N SER A 878 6.35 -18.10 19.61
CA SER A 878 6.61 -18.12 21.04
C SER A 878 6.34 -19.50 21.66
N ILE A 879 5.24 -20.15 21.27
CA ILE A 879 4.87 -21.46 21.80
C ILE A 879 5.77 -22.60 21.24
N LEU A 880 6.14 -22.52 19.97
CA LEU A 880 7.04 -23.54 19.39
C LEU A 880 8.49 -23.36 19.83
N ASN A 881 8.91 -22.16 20.23
CA ASN A 881 10.24 -21.89 20.78
C ASN A 881 10.36 -22.19 22.28
N LEU A 882 9.29 -22.65 22.93
CA LEU A 882 9.27 -22.96 24.36
C LEU A 882 10.01 -24.26 24.73
N PRO A 883 9.84 -25.40 24.01
CA PRO A 883 10.57 -26.62 24.35
C PRO A 883 12.09 -26.41 24.21
N LYS A 884 12.83 -26.91 25.21
CA LYS A 884 14.29 -26.81 25.22
C LYS A 884 14.88 -27.47 23.94
N ASN A 885 15.88 -26.84 23.36
CA ASN A 885 16.54 -27.30 22.13
C ASN A 885 15.67 -27.28 20.85
N TYR A 886 14.54 -26.58 20.84
CA TYR A 886 13.86 -26.24 19.59
C TYR A 886 14.47 -24.98 18.99
N THR A 887 14.87 -25.03 17.72
CA THR A 887 15.32 -23.87 16.95
C THR A 887 14.22 -23.46 15.99
N VAL A 888 13.58 -22.34 16.24
CA VAL A 888 12.38 -21.91 15.51
C VAL A 888 12.68 -20.67 14.68
N LYS A 889 12.20 -20.66 13.43
CA LYS A 889 12.29 -19.50 12.54
C LYS A 889 10.95 -19.22 11.88
N LEU A 890 10.48 -17.98 12.01
CA LEU A 890 9.34 -17.50 11.25
C LEU A 890 9.78 -17.13 9.84
N LEU A 891 9.15 -17.72 8.81
CA LEU A 891 9.43 -17.43 7.42
C LEU A 891 8.72 -16.16 6.97
N ASN A 892 9.42 -15.28 6.27
CA ASN A 892 8.83 -14.12 5.60
C ASN A 892 8.18 -14.54 4.28
N THR A 893 7.07 -15.24 4.37
CA THR A 893 6.28 -15.71 3.23
C THR A 893 4.95 -14.94 3.13
N GLY A 894 4.52 -14.64 1.90
CA GLY A 894 3.22 -14.00 1.63
C GLY A 894 2.03 -14.94 1.83
N CYS A 895 1.06 -14.84 0.94
CA CYS A 895 -0.06 -15.77 0.84
C CYS A 895 0.42 -17.11 0.25
N CYS A 896 -0.21 -18.22 0.63
CA CYS A 896 0.08 -19.52 0.01
C CYS A 896 -0.53 -19.66 -1.40
N GLY A 897 -1.58 -18.89 -1.72
CA GLY A 897 -2.26 -18.92 -3.01
C GLY A 897 -3.46 -19.85 -3.08
N MET A 898 -3.72 -20.71 -2.09
CA MET A 898 -4.84 -21.66 -2.13
C MET A 898 -6.19 -20.97 -1.90
N ALA A 899 -6.31 -20.17 -0.84
CA ALA A 899 -7.53 -19.41 -0.49
C ALA A 899 -8.83 -20.23 -0.57
N GLY A 900 -8.88 -21.30 0.20
CA GLY A 900 -10.02 -22.23 0.21
C GLY A 900 -10.24 -22.87 -1.15
N SER A 901 -11.43 -22.69 -1.75
CA SER A 901 -11.76 -23.26 -3.05
C SER A 901 -11.05 -22.63 -4.25
N PHE A 902 -10.53 -21.39 -4.13
CA PHE A 902 -9.93 -20.64 -5.22
C PHE A 902 -8.83 -21.43 -5.96
N GLY A 903 -7.88 -22.00 -5.22
CA GLY A 903 -6.79 -22.78 -5.81
C GLY A 903 -7.21 -24.14 -6.37
N TYR A 904 -8.42 -24.61 -6.10
CA TYR A 904 -8.99 -25.82 -6.67
C TYR A 904 -9.64 -25.55 -8.03
N GLU A 905 -10.12 -24.34 -8.26
CA GLU A 905 -10.82 -23.96 -9.49
C GLU A 905 -9.87 -23.95 -10.68
N LYS A 906 -10.30 -24.57 -11.78
CA LYS A 906 -9.44 -24.80 -12.96
C LYS A 906 -8.86 -23.48 -13.50
N GLU A 907 -9.67 -22.44 -13.59
CA GLU A 907 -9.30 -21.11 -14.09
C GLU A 907 -8.33 -20.36 -13.16
N HIS A 908 -8.32 -20.67 -11.87
CA HIS A 908 -7.49 -19.99 -10.87
C HIS A 908 -6.22 -20.76 -10.51
N TYR A 909 -6.08 -22.01 -10.95
CA TYR A 909 -4.98 -22.89 -10.55
C TYR A 909 -3.59 -22.29 -10.82
N GLU A 910 -3.37 -21.77 -12.04
CA GLU A 910 -2.07 -21.23 -12.43
C GLU A 910 -1.72 -19.96 -11.62
N ILE A 911 -2.70 -19.10 -11.36
CA ILE A 911 -2.51 -17.93 -10.48
C ILE A 911 -2.25 -18.36 -9.04
N SER A 912 -2.97 -19.35 -8.54
CA SER A 912 -2.75 -19.92 -7.20
C SER A 912 -1.31 -20.43 -7.03
N MET A 913 -0.79 -21.16 -8.01
CA MET A 913 0.60 -21.65 -8.00
C MET A 913 1.61 -20.51 -8.11
N LYS A 914 1.37 -19.52 -8.97
CA LYS A 914 2.20 -18.31 -9.12
C LYS A 914 2.33 -17.52 -7.81
N VAL A 915 1.23 -17.37 -7.07
CA VAL A 915 1.24 -16.73 -5.76
C VAL A 915 2.11 -17.51 -4.75
N GLY A 916 2.01 -18.83 -4.74
CA GLY A 916 2.85 -19.68 -3.89
C GLY A 916 4.33 -19.59 -4.28
N GLU A 917 4.61 -19.51 -5.58
CA GLU A 917 5.96 -19.44 -6.14
C GLU A 917 6.68 -18.13 -5.85
N GLU A 918 5.96 -17.04 -5.58
CA GLU A 918 6.56 -15.75 -5.27
C GLU A 918 7.55 -15.82 -4.09
N ARG A 919 7.17 -16.45 -3.00
CA ARG A 919 8.00 -16.52 -1.78
C ARG A 919 7.90 -17.86 -1.03
N LEU A 920 6.71 -18.46 -0.97
CA LEU A 920 6.48 -19.62 -0.11
C LEU A 920 7.20 -20.87 -0.63
N PHE A 921 6.98 -21.24 -1.87
CA PHE A 921 7.56 -22.48 -2.42
C PHE A 921 9.10 -22.43 -2.48
N PRO A 922 9.75 -21.32 -2.91
CA PRO A 922 11.20 -21.21 -2.82
C PRO A 922 11.71 -21.33 -1.39
N ALA A 923 11.07 -20.69 -0.41
CA ALA A 923 11.47 -20.77 0.99
C ALA A 923 11.37 -22.21 1.55
N ILE A 924 10.34 -22.96 1.15
CA ILE A 924 10.17 -24.37 1.56
C ILE A 924 11.18 -25.28 0.87
N ARG A 925 11.42 -25.13 -0.44
CA ARG A 925 12.40 -25.92 -1.19
C ARG A 925 13.83 -25.71 -0.70
N ASN A 926 14.19 -24.49 -0.33
CA ASN A 926 15.47 -24.13 0.26
C ASN A 926 15.60 -24.52 1.75
N THR A 927 14.58 -25.15 2.32
CA THR A 927 14.62 -25.65 3.70
C THR A 927 15.12 -27.11 3.69
N PRO A 928 16.15 -27.46 4.48
CA PRO A 928 16.63 -28.83 4.60
C PRO A 928 15.50 -29.82 4.94
N LYS A 929 15.65 -31.08 4.48
CA LYS A 929 14.58 -32.09 4.60
C LYS A 929 14.24 -32.45 6.05
N GLU A 930 15.23 -32.41 6.93
CA GLU A 930 15.14 -32.71 8.36
C GLU A 930 14.35 -31.65 9.15
N TYR A 931 14.22 -30.43 8.62
CA TYR A 931 13.43 -29.38 9.25
C TYR A 931 11.93 -29.66 9.17
N ILE A 932 11.23 -29.43 10.27
CA ILE A 932 9.77 -29.46 10.32
C ILE A 932 9.24 -28.15 9.74
N ILE A 933 8.27 -28.25 8.84
CA ILE A 933 7.51 -27.10 8.33
C ILE A 933 6.22 -27.01 9.16
N ALA A 934 6.13 -25.98 10.00
CA ALA A 934 4.96 -25.74 10.84
C ALA A 934 3.98 -24.81 10.14
N VAL A 935 2.71 -25.24 9.99
CA VAL A 935 1.67 -24.51 9.24
C VAL A 935 0.31 -24.72 9.89
N ASN A 936 -0.35 -23.65 10.33
CA ASN A 936 -1.61 -23.74 11.06
C ASN A 936 -2.88 -23.74 10.19
N GLY A 937 -2.83 -23.36 8.91
CA GLY A 937 -4.02 -23.37 8.03
C GLY A 937 -4.08 -24.59 7.11
N THR A 938 -5.24 -25.22 7.02
CA THR A 938 -5.55 -26.37 6.13
C THR A 938 -5.18 -26.06 4.68
N SER A 939 -5.64 -24.93 4.14
CA SER A 939 -5.36 -24.49 2.77
C SER A 939 -3.86 -24.37 2.50
N CYS A 940 -3.08 -23.86 3.46
CA CYS A 940 -1.64 -23.68 3.32
C CYS A 940 -0.91 -25.03 3.32
N ARG A 941 -1.33 -26.01 4.14
CA ARG A 941 -0.73 -27.35 4.17
C ARG A 941 -0.91 -28.08 2.83
N HIS A 942 -2.12 -28.03 2.28
CA HIS A 942 -2.41 -28.61 0.95
C HIS A 942 -1.60 -27.92 -0.15
N GLN A 943 -1.49 -26.60 -0.12
CA GLN A 943 -0.76 -25.84 -1.13
C GLN A 943 0.73 -26.14 -1.12
N ILE A 944 1.34 -26.25 0.07
CA ILE A 944 2.77 -26.61 0.23
C ILE A 944 3.01 -28.03 -0.30
N LYS A 945 2.14 -28.96 0.05
CA LYS A 945 2.26 -30.34 -0.45
C LYS A 945 2.18 -30.39 -1.98
N ASP A 946 1.19 -29.74 -2.57
CA ASP A 946 0.98 -29.73 -4.02
C ASP A 946 2.11 -28.99 -4.77
N GLY A 947 2.63 -27.89 -4.21
CA GLY A 947 3.65 -27.05 -4.87
C GLY A 947 5.10 -27.45 -4.63
N THR A 948 5.36 -28.26 -3.58
CA THR A 948 6.76 -28.59 -3.18
C THR A 948 7.03 -30.05 -2.85
N ASN A 949 5.99 -30.88 -2.86
CA ASN A 949 6.02 -32.27 -2.40
C ASN A 949 6.55 -32.45 -0.95
N ARG A 950 6.49 -31.38 -0.11
CA ARG A 950 6.85 -31.40 1.30
C ARG A 950 5.58 -31.52 2.16
N GLU A 951 5.63 -32.43 3.13
CA GLU A 951 4.63 -32.47 4.18
C GLU A 951 4.88 -31.36 5.20
N SER A 952 3.81 -30.85 5.79
CA SER A 952 3.84 -29.86 6.86
C SER A 952 2.96 -30.30 8.03
N GLN A 953 3.28 -29.84 9.23
CA GLN A 953 2.60 -30.23 10.46
C GLN A 953 1.91 -29.01 11.08
N HIS A 954 0.80 -29.26 11.76
CA HIS A 954 0.16 -28.22 12.57
C HIS A 954 1.03 -27.90 13.81
N PRO A 955 1.19 -26.63 14.23
CA PRO A 955 1.96 -26.26 15.42
C PRO A 955 1.54 -27.04 16.67
N ILE A 956 0.26 -27.27 16.83
CA ILE A 956 -0.32 -28.01 17.97
C ILE A 956 0.11 -29.49 17.97
N SER A 957 0.16 -30.15 16.81
CA SER A 957 0.64 -31.53 16.70
C SER A 957 2.12 -31.64 17.06
N ILE A 958 2.93 -30.62 16.69
CA ILE A 958 4.36 -30.55 17.04
C ILE A 958 4.52 -30.43 18.56
N LEU A 959 3.73 -29.56 19.22
CA LEU A 959 3.75 -29.37 20.67
C LEU A 959 3.22 -30.59 21.42
N ASN A 960 2.12 -31.21 20.95
CA ASN A 960 1.57 -32.41 21.57
C ASN A 960 2.59 -33.56 21.56
N ALA A 961 3.34 -33.70 20.46
CA ALA A 961 4.41 -34.68 20.36
C ALA A 961 5.61 -34.36 21.27
N ALA A 962 5.78 -33.13 21.69
CA ALA A 962 6.83 -32.69 22.63
C ALA A 962 6.42 -32.77 24.09
N LEU A 963 5.13 -32.88 24.39
CA LEU A 963 4.61 -32.88 25.76
C LEU A 963 5.11 -34.11 26.55
N VAL A 964 5.64 -33.87 27.73
CA VAL A 964 5.99 -34.95 28.66
C VAL A 964 4.68 -35.49 29.25
N LYS A 965 4.24 -36.68 28.78
CA LYS A 965 3.09 -37.33 29.32
C LYS A 965 3.36 -37.70 30.78
N LYS A 966 2.66 -37.13 31.76
CA LYS A 966 2.66 -37.67 33.10
C LYS A 966 2.10 -39.08 32.99
N ILE A 967 2.88 -40.09 33.35
CA ILE A 967 2.36 -41.42 33.60
C ILE A 967 1.36 -41.22 34.74
N ALA A 968 0.08 -41.52 34.49
CA ALA A 968 -0.90 -41.49 35.54
C ALA A 968 -0.44 -42.50 36.60
N SER A 969 -0.01 -42.00 37.74
CA SER A 969 0.31 -42.80 38.91
C SER A 969 -0.97 -43.20 39.63
#